data_43d570cf7d4f407ad83f8f5aa7587ff0
#
_entry.id   43d570cf7d4f407ad83f8f5aa7587ff0
#
_cell.length_a   1.000
_cell.length_b   1.000
_cell.length_c   1.000
_cell.angle_alpha   90.00
_cell.angle_beta   90.00
_cell.angle_gamma   90.00
#
_symmetry.space_group_name_H-M   'P 1'
#
loop_
_entity.id
_entity.type
_entity.pdbx_description
1 polymer ?
#
loop_
_entity_poly.entity_id
_entity_poly.type
_entity_poly.pdbx_seq_one_letter_code
_entity_poly.pdbx_strand_id
1 'polypeptide(L)'
;MSETSLPLQGVRVLERSGALAGRLAGLLLADQGAAVFALDRDDAAEENIDHYLNRGKNLVAAHVLAADENADILIGDNDIGEALPPWQISLGFTAVVPGDEDCDLPPDASDDLLNGMVGFYTDLCVTRRLLGREVIYTPLPLCSVYAAVLGATAVCAALADRQRTGAGRAIVIPRLAAGLSVIGVLAMGLEGIEPHLTPPSLLSLAPELAAEAPRARASETHMVRLANRLNPTAGCYRSADGRLLMPVTTVNRKLAIRMFEVLGLWERVQRLGIVDASPYDPASKAVADRNIALPQGMRADLNIQLALWMEEAFAAHTAAEWEKLFAEAEVPCAIVQDFAEWMNCSWAKDAGLVETVGGLEHPQLGRAIAVRSAQPYPPLTAGRKMKAPAKMAPSAPQGHGAPARKPLTGYVVLDLANVIAGPACGRLLGELGATVLKMDTTQPDHQPLVTVVWGAEADQGKKSILADLRTIEGRKILTMLVGRADIVVMNATDSGVRRLGLTAEQLHEINPRAIGVQISAFKGARPSSHSDRPGYDPLLQAATGIMTRFGSSDMPLLHGIASCVDYLTGYLGAFAAVTALQARERRGDDRGDWVDASLASAAALTHSCFNISLPLPPRPDPRRRGRARPHGSTIFPTAGSLRNPRLTYRAPLLD
;
A
#
# COMPACT_ATOMS: atom_id res chain seq x y z
N MET A 1 1.13 -32.14 18.42
CA MET A 1 1.33 -30.80 17.84
C MET A 1 1.00 -30.98 16.35
N SER A 2 -0.14 -30.46 15.87
CA SER A 2 -0.48 -30.47 14.44
C SER A 2 0.54 -29.60 13.73
N GLU A 3 1.18 -30.13 12.69
CA GLU A 3 2.02 -29.30 11.79
C GLU A 3 1.20 -28.09 11.36
N THR A 4 1.72 -26.89 11.60
CA THR A 4 1.09 -25.64 11.17
C THR A 4 1.06 -25.63 9.64
N SER A 5 -0.13 -25.82 9.07
CA SER A 5 -0.33 -25.85 7.62
C SER A 5 -0.39 -24.41 7.08
N LEU A 6 0.45 -24.08 6.12
CA LEU A 6 0.39 -22.79 5.43
C LEU A 6 -0.90 -22.66 4.61
N PRO A 7 -1.46 -21.46 4.44
CA PRO A 7 -2.76 -21.23 3.79
C PRO A 7 -2.88 -21.82 2.37
N LEU A 8 -1.81 -21.77 1.58
CA LEU A 8 -1.78 -22.31 0.21
C LEU A 8 -1.04 -23.64 0.08
N GLN A 9 -0.78 -24.33 1.20
CA GLN A 9 -0.16 -25.65 1.17
C GLN A 9 -1.00 -26.63 0.34
N GLY A 10 -0.35 -27.31 -0.62
CA GLY A 10 -1.00 -28.22 -1.56
C GLY A 10 -1.51 -27.57 -2.85
N VAL A 11 -1.44 -26.24 -2.96
CA VAL A 11 -1.69 -25.53 -4.24
C VAL A 11 -0.43 -25.58 -5.09
N ARG A 12 -0.58 -25.95 -6.37
CA ARG A 12 0.53 -26.09 -7.32
C ARG A 12 0.47 -24.99 -8.37
N VAL A 13 1.57 -24.27 -8.56
CA VAL A 13 1.70 -23.13 -9.47
C VAL A 13 2.82 -23.39 -10.48
N LEU A 14 2.55 -23.21 -11.75
CA LEU A 14 3.56 -23.14 -12.81
C LEU A 14 3.79 -21.68 -13.17
N GLU A 15 4.98 -21.16 -12.91
CA GLU A 15 5.39 -19.81 -13.26
C GLU A 15 6.26 -19.84 -14.52
N ARG A 16 5.69 -19.43 -15.64
CA ARG A 16 6.36 -19.25 -16.94
C ARG A 16 6.77 -17.80 -17.19
N SER A 17 6.43 -16.89 -16.27
CA SER A 17 6.72 -15.45 -16.40
C SER A 17 8.20 -15.13 -16.28
N GLY A 18 8.67 -14.24 -17.16
CA GLY A 18 9.99 -13.61 -17.08
C GLY A 18 9.96 -12.24 -16.44
N ALA A 19 8.81 -11.59 -16.45
CA ALA A 19 8.63 -10.22 -15.97
C ALA A 19 8.47 -10.15 -14.44
N LEU A 20 8.81 -8.97 -13.88
CA LEU A 20 8.73 -8.71 -12.44
C LEU A 20 7.33 -9.02 -11.86
N ALA A 21 6.26 -8.63 -12.55
CA ALA A 21 4.90 -8.79 -12.04
C ALA A 21 4.54 -10.27 -11.81
N GLY A 22 4.81 -11.15 -12.78
CA GLY A 22 4.50 -12.57 -12.65
C GLY A 22 5.39 -13.27 -11.64
N ARG A 23 6.69 -13.00 -11.65
CA ARG A 23 7.65 -13.56 -10.70
C ARG A 23 7.35 -13.13 -9.25
N LEU A 24 6.95 -11.87 -9.05
CA LEU A 24 6.57 -11.36 -7.73
C LEU A 24 5.23 -11.95 -7.27
N ALA A 25 4.26 -12.13 -8.17
CA ALA A 25 3.01 -12.83 -7.84
C ALA A 25 3.29 -14.28 -7.41
N GLY A 26 4.14 -14.99 -8.14
CA GLY A 26 4.59 -16.34 -7.76
C GLY A 26 5.29 -16.38 -6.40
N LEU A 27 6.14 -15.39 -6.08
CA LEU A 27 6.76 -15.26 -4.76
C LEU A 27 5.74 -15.06 -3.65
N LEU A 28 4.75 -14.17 -3.84
CA LEU A 28 3.68 -13.94 -2.86
C LEU A 28 2.89 -15.22 -2.56
N LEU A 29 2.61 -16.04 -3.58
CA LEU A 29 1.95 -17.34 -3.41
C LEU A 29 2.87 -18.37 -2.72
N ALA A 30 4.17 -18.42 -3.07
CA ALA A 30 5.15 -19.30 -2.45
C ALA A 30 5.33 -18.98 -0.96
N ASP A 31 5.38 -17.70 -0.60
CA ASP A 31 5.48 -17.25 0.79
C ASP A 31 4.29 -17.70 1.66
N GLN A 32 3.15 -18.01 1.05
CA GLN A 32 1.95 -18.55 1.71
C GLN A 32 1.81 -20.08 1.57
N GLY A 33 2.83 -20.76 1.03
CA GLY A 33 2.93 -22.22 1.03
C GLY A 33 2.54 -22.90 -0.28
N ALA A 34 2.25 -22.16 -1.35
CA ALA A 34 2.05 -22.77 -2.66
C ALA A 34 3.36 -23.42 -3.18
N ALA A 35 3.24 -24.58 -3.80
CA ALA A 35 4.36 -25.22 -4.49
C ALA A 35 4.55 -24.58 -5.88
N VAL A 36 5.37 -23.53 -5.94
CA VAL A 36 5.64 -22.78 -7.17
C VAL A 36 6.81 -23.40 -7.91
N PHE A 37 6.61 -23.78 -9.18
CA PHE A 37 7.63 -24.25 -10.11
C PHE A 37 7.93 -23.14 -11.11
N ALA A 38 9.16 -22.64 -11.10
CA ALA A 38 9.60 -21.53 -11.91
C ALA A 38 10.77 -21.95 -12.81
N LEU A 39 11.00 -21.18 -13.88
CA LEU A 39 12.09 -21.43 -14.81
C LEU A 39 13.44 -21.26 -14.13
N ASP A 40 14.28 -22.34 -14.19
CA ASP A 40 15.71 -22.24 -13.87
C ASP A 40 16.41 -21.49 -15.01
N ARG A 41 16.88 -20.29 -14.72
CA ARG A 41 17.62 -19.44 -15.66
C ARG A 41 19.11 -19.66 -15.38
N ASP A 42 19.75 -20.48 -16.18
CA ASP A 42 21.17 -20.84 -16.05
C ASP A 42 22.15 -19.69 -16.37
N ASP A 43 21.73 -18.44 -16.38
CA ASP A 43 22.60 -17.32 -16.64
C ASP A 43 23.57 -17.09 -15.48
N ALA A 44 24.88 -17.06 -15.83
CA ALA A 44 26.01 -16.94 -14.90
C ALA A 44 26.07 -15.59 -14.12
N ALA A 45 25.08 -14.75 -14.25
CA ALA A 45 24.88 -13.54 -13.49
C ALA A 45 23.52 -13.60 -12.77
N GLU A 46 23.35 -14.56 -11.82
CA GLU A 46 22.24 -14.46 -10.87
C GLU A 46 22.38 -13.13 -10.11
N GLU A 47 21.58 -12.16 -10.50
CA GLU A 47 21.46 -10.92 -9.74
C GLU A 47 20.73 -11.19 -8.42
N ASN A 48 21.04 -10.45 -7.38
CA ASN A 48 20.39 -10.61 -6.08
C ASN A 48 18.85 -10.50 -6.14
N ILE A 49 18.30 -9.81 -7.15
CA ILE A 49 16.87 -9.78 -7.41
C ILE A 49 16.32 -11.17 -7.74
N ASP A 50 17.06 -11.99 -8.47
CA ASP A 50 16.66 -13.34 -8.82
C ASP A 50 16.60 -14.23 -7.58
N HIS A 51 17.56 -14.11 -6.67
CA HIS A 51 17.52 -14.79 -5.37
C HIS A 51 16.26 -14.39 -4.57
N TYR A 52 15.88 -13.11 -4.57
CA TYR A 52 14.69 -12.66 -3.90
C TYR A 52 13.43 -13.23 -4.55
N LEU A 53 13.28 -13.07 -5.87
CA LEU A 53 12.09 -13.50 -6.60
C LEU A 53 11.95 -15.03 -6.69
N ASN A 54 13.05 -15.77 -6.56
CA ASN A 54 13.07 -17.23 -6.60
C ASN A 54 12.95 -17.89 -5.21
N ARG A 55 12.99 -17.11 -4.14
CA ARG A 55 12.92 -17.65 -2.77
C ARG A 55 11.69 -18.53 -2.58
N GLY A 56 11.86 -19.68 -1.93
CA GLY A 56 10.80 -20.64 -1.66
C GLY A 56 10.27 -21.40 -2.88
N LYS A 57 10.77 -21.13 -4.09
CA LYS A 57 10.34 -21.78 -5.32
C LYS A 57 11.19 -23.00 -5.70
N ASN A 58 10.60 -23.87 -6.51
CA ASN A 58 11.26 -24.99 -7.16
C ASN A 58 11.68 -24.56 -8.58
N LEU A 59 12.99 -24.51 -8.83
CA LEU A 59 13.53 -24.08 -10.11
C LEU A 59 13.72 -25.31 -11.02
N VAL A 60 13.12 -25.29 -12.21
CA VAL A 60 13.09 -26.42 -13.16
C VAL A 60 13.43 -25.97 -14.57
N ALA A 61 13.91 -26.88 -15.39
CA ALA A 61 14.23 -26.60 -16.78
C ALA A 61 12.94 -26.30 -17.62
N ALA A 62 13.07 -25.53 -18.69
CA ALA A 62 11.95 -25.07 -19.51
C ALA A 62 11.08 -26.20 -20.05
N HIS A 63 11.68 -27.32 -20.50
CA HIS A 63 10.91 -28.48 -21.00
C HIS A 63 10.05 -29.14 -19.92
N VAL A 64 10.42 -29.04 -18.65
CA VAL A 64 9.65 -29.57 -17.51
C VAL A 64 8.41 -28.71 -17.27
N LEU A 65 8.56 -27.37 -17.36
CA LEU A 65 7.43 -26.44 -17.23
C LEU A 65 6.43 -26.59 -18.39
N ALA A 66 6.91 -26.89 -19.60
CA ALA A 66 6.07 -27.06 -20.77
C ALA A 66 5.24 -28.36 -20.73
N ALA A 67 5.74 -29.42 -20.08
CA ALA A 67 5.13 -30.75 -20.06
C ALA A 67 4.13 -30.97 -18.91
N ASP A 68 3.97 -30.04 -17.98
CA ASP A 68 3.15 -30.23 -16.80
C ASP A 68 1.77 -29.61 -16.93
N GLU A 69 0.78 -30.45 -17.22
CA GLU A 69 -0.63 -30.08 -17.40
C GLU A 69 -1.42 -30.09 -16.07
N ASN A 70 -0.82 -30.48 -14.94
CA ASN A 70 -1.54 -30.77 -13.70
C ASN A 70 -1.39 -29.69 -12.63
N ALA A 71 -1.12 -28.43 -13.01
CA ALA A 71 -1.04 -27.32 -12.07
C ALA A 71 -2.42 -26.72 -11.77
N ASP A 72 -2.62 -26.27 -10.54
CA ASP A 72 -3.80 -25.51 -10.15
C ASP A 72 -3.83 -24.14 -10.81
N ILE A 73 -2.64 -23.55 -10.95
CA ILE A 73 -2.44 -22.18 -11.42
C ILE A 73 -1.32 -22.14 -12.45
N LEU A 74 -1.53 -21.40 -13.54
CA LEU A 74 -0.53 -21.07 -14.54
C LEU A 74 -0.30 -19.55 -14.55
N ILE A 75 0.94 -19.09 -14.38
CA ILE A 75 1.33 -17.67 -14.44
C ILE A 75 2.17 -17.42 -15.70
N GLY A 76 1.81 -16.43 -16.51
CA GLY A 76 2.52 -16.01 -17.72
C GLY A 76 2.65 -14.50 -17.89
N ASP A 77 3.42 -14.06 -18.89
CA ASP A 77 3.69 -12.64 -19.17
C ASP A 77 2.61 -11.97 -20.04
N ASN A 78 1.72 -12.74 -20.65
CA ASN A 78 0.65 -12.26 -21.52
C ASN A 78 -0.66 -12.98 -21.18
N ASP A 79 -1.72 -12.65 -21.93
CA ASP A 79 -2.93 -13.44 -21.90
C ASP A 79 -2.60 -14.89 -22.31
N ILE A 80 -2.92 -15.82 -21.43
CA ILE A 80 -2.67 -17.24 -21.67
C ILE A 80 -3.84 -17.76 -22.49
N GLY A 81 -3.80 -17.51 -23.81
CA GLY A 81 -4.84 -17.89 -24.77
C GLY A 81 -4.95 -19.39 -25.06
N GLU A 82 -4.29 -20.26 -24.29
CA GLU A 82 -4.36 -21.70 -24.43
C GLU A 82 -5.71 -22.25 -23.92
N ALA A 83 -6.24 -23.26 -24.56
CA ALA A 83 -7.40 -24.01 -24.06
C ALA A 83 -7.00 -24.77 -22.78
N LEU A 84 -7.27 -24.18 -21.64
CA LEU A 84 -6.95 -24.76 -20.35
C LEU A 84 -8.06 -25.69 -19.84
N PRO A 85 -7.73 -26.68 -19.01
CA PRO A 85 -8.75 -27.47 -18.32
C PRO A 85 -9.75 -26.57 -17.58
N PRO A 86 -11.06 -26.90 -17.58
CA PRO A 86 -12.11 -26.04 -17.00
C PRO A 86 -11.91 -25.67 -15.52
N TRP A 87 -11.12 -26.43 -14.79
CA TRP A 87 -10.83 -26.24 -13.37
C TRP A 87 -9.55 -25.45 -13.11
N GLN A 88 -8.70 -25.21 -14.12
CA GLN A 88 -7.42 -24.54 -13.98
C GLN A 88 -7.60 -23.02 -13.91
N ILE A 89 -6.77 -22.36 -13.12
CA ILE A 89 -6.72 -20.88 -13.05
C ILE A 89 -5.51 -20.42 -13.85
N SER A 90 -5.71 -19.44 -14.75
CA SER A 90 -4.58 -18.75 -15.39
C SER A 90 -4.48 -17.30 -14.94
N LEU A 91 -3.25 -16.81 -14.85
CA LEU A 91 -2.90 -15.43 -14.53
C LEU A 91 -1.93 -14.89 -15.56
N GLY A 92 -2.38 -13.97 -16.38
CA GLY A 92 -1.57 -13.23 -17.34
C GLY A 92 -1.34 -11.78 -16.94
N PHE A 93 -0.20 -11.22 -17.36
CA PHE A 93 0.14 -9.82 -17.17
C PHE A 93 0.37 -9.16 -18.51
N THR A 94 -0.46 -8.19 -18.87
CA THR A 94 -0.33 -7.42 -20.11
C THR A 94 0.12 -5.99 -19.81
N ALA A 95 0.63 -5.26 -20.79
CA ALA A 95 0.93 -3.84 -20.62
C ALA A 95 -0.38 -3.03 -20.44
N VAL A 96 -1.36 -3.28 -21.31
CA VAL A 96 -2.67 -2.61 -21.38
C VAL A 96 -3.80 -3.65 -21.42
N VAL A 97 -5.04 -3.18 -21.35
CA VAL A 97 -6.22 -4.04 -21.47
C VAL A 97 -6.20 -4.72 -22.84
N PRO A 98 -6.36 -6.05 -22.93
CA PRO A 98 -6.45 -6.74 -24.22
C PRO A 98 -7.57 -6.18 -25.09
N GLY A 99 -7.27 -5.86 -26.35
CA GLY A 99 -8.23 -5.29 -27.30
C GLY A 99 -8.43 -3.78 -27.20
N ASP A 100 -7.60 -3.07 -26.40
CA ASP A 100 -7.57 -1.63 -26.39
C ASP A 100 -6.79 -1.11 -27.61
N GLU A 101 -7.54 -0.77 -28.68
CA GLU A 101 -6.97 -0.29 -29.95
C GLU A 101 -6.39 1.13 -29.84
N ASP A 102 -6.74 1.89 -28.81
CA ASP A 102 -6.27 3.27 -28.61
C ASP A 102 -4.87 3.33 -27.95
N CYS A 103 -4.34 2.18 -27.49
CA CYS A 103 -3.06 2.11 -26.80
C CYS A 103 -2.16 1.02 -27.40
N ASP A 104 -1.36 1.42 -28.40
CA ASP A 104 -0.37 0.55 -29.06
C ASP A 104 0.93 0.50 -28.22
N LEU A 105 0.95 -0.37 -27.22
CA LEU A 105 2.13 -0.65 -26.42
C LEU A 105 2.64 -2.08 -26.65
N PRO A 106 3.98 -2.26 -26.68
CA PRO A 106 4.54 -3.59 -26.73
C PRO A 106 4.14 -4.38 -25.45
N PRO A 107 3.87 -5.68 -25.57
CA PRO A 107 3.47 -6.51 -24.42
C PRO A 107 4.49 -6.48 -23.26
N ASP A 108 5.76 -6.32 -23.57
CA ASP A 108 6.89 -6.22 -22.65
C ASP A 108 7.24 -4.77 -22.25
N ALA A 109 6.33 -3.81 -22.44
CA ALA A 109 6.53 -2.42 -22.06
C ALA A 109 7.14 -2.31 -20.65
N SER A 110 8.20 -1.50 -20.51
CA SER A 110 8.90 -1.36 -19.23
C SER A 110 8.08 -0.60 -18.19
N ASP A 111 8.36 -0.82 -16.91
CA ASP A 111 7.75 -0.04 -15.82
C ASP A 111 8.02 1.47 -15.97
N ASP A 112 9.17 1.88 -16.49
CA ASP A 112 9.48 3.29 -16.74
C ASP A 112 8.48 3.93 -17.71
N LEU A 113 8.14 3.23 -18.79
CA LEU A 113 7.15 3.71 -19.75
C LEU A 113 5.76 3.75 -19.13
N LEU A 114 5.34 2.67 -18.45
CA LEU A 114 4.03 2.58 -17.82
C LEU A 114 3.86 3.61 -16.69
N ASN A 115 4.88 3.78 -15.83
CA ASN A 115 4.89 4.81 -14.78
C ASN A 115 4.77 6.22 -15.36
N GLY A 116 5.44 6.48 -16.49
CA GLY A 116 5.31 7.75 -17.22
C GLY A 116 3.91 8.00 -17.74
N MET A 117 3.26 6.98 -18.31
CA MET A 117 1.89 7.06 -18.81
C MET A 117 0.84 7.23 -17.71
N VAL A 118 1.02 6.56 -16.57
CA VAL A 118 0.18 6.74 -15.38
C VAL A 118 0.31 8.15 -14.81
N GLY A 119 1.41 8.85 -15.08
CA GLY A 119 1.70 10.17 -14.53
C GLY A 119 2.52 10.13 -13.24
N PHE A 120 3.14 9.01 -12.87
CA PHE A 120 3.97 8.91 -11.67
C PHE A 120 5.20 9.82 -11.71
N TYR A 121 5.60 10.29 -12.87
CA TYR A 121 6.68 11.28 -13.02
C TYR A 121 6.21 12.73 -12.94
N THR A 122 4.91 12.97 -12.89
CA THR A 122 4.33 14.31 -12.83
C THR A 122 3.89 14.64 -11.41
N ASP A 123 4.76 14.59 -10.44
CA ASP A 123 4.42 14.87 -9.05
C ASP A 123 3.17 15.76 -8.91
N LEU A 124 2.06 15.20 -8.46
CA LEU A 124 0.80 15.89 -8.25
C LEU A 124 0.79 16.70 -6.95
N CYS A 125 1.88 16.64 -6.19
CA CYS A 125 2.11 17.47 -5.01
C CYS A 125 2.74 18.83 -5.36
N VAL A 126 3.01 19.59 -4.33
CA VAL A 126 3.67 20.90 -4.43
C VAL A 126 5.16 20.78 -4.79
N THR A 127 5.76 19.62 -4.55
CA THR A 127 7.21 19.37 -4.69
C THR A 127 7.72 19.70 -6.08
N ARG A 128 7.03 19.30 -7.14
CA ARG A 128 7.39 19.62 -8.53
C ARG A 128 7.46 21.12 -8.78
N ARG A 129 6.48 21.87 -8.30
CA ARG A 129 6.43 23.34 -8.42
C ARG A 129 7.55 23.99 -7.63
N LEU A 130 7.83 23.52 -6.42
CA LEU A 130 8.93 23.99 -5.59
C LEU A 130 10.27 23.80 -6.30
N LEU A 131 10.49 22.61 -6.88
CA LEU A 131 11.70 22.29 -7.65
C LEU A 131 11.78 23.00 -9.00
N GLY A 132 10.69 23.60 -9.49
CA GLY A 132 10.62 24.19 -10.83
C GLY A 132 10.82 23.17 -11.94
N ARG A 133 10.32 21.96 -11.75
CA ARG A 133 10.42 20.84 -12.69
C ARG A 133 9.05 20.36 -13.11
N GLU A 134 8.94 19.96 -14.36
CA GLU A 134 7.71 19.39 -14.88
C GLU A 134 7.63 17.88 -14.62
N VAL A 135 8.79 17.21 -14.61
CA VAL A 135 8.90 15.76 -14.47
C VAL A 135 9.98 15.42 -13.44
N ILE A 136 9.65 14.53 -12.51
CA ILE A 136 10.56 13.95 -11.53
C ILE A 136 10.50 12.43 -11.68
N TYR A 137 11.64 11.83 -12.04
CA TYR A 137 11.75 10.40 -12.23
C TYR A 137 11.63 9.64 -10.90
N THR A 138 10.85 8.55 -10.86
CA THR A 138 10.88 7.56 -9.79
C THR A 138 11.43 6.23 -10.29
N PRO A 139 12.42 5.64 -9.59
CA PRO A 139 12.96 4.34 -9.96
C PRO A 139 12.13 3.16 -9.45
N LEU A 140 10.99 3.41 -8.78
CA LEU A 140 10.14 2.34 -8.21
C LEU A 140 9.30 1.69 -9.32
N PRO A 141 9.30 0.34 -9.45
CA PRO A 141 8.56 -0.38 -10.48
C PRO A 141 7.08 -0.54 -10.09
N LEU A 142 6.38 0.58 -9.90
CA LEU A 142 5.06 0.60 -9.24
C LEU A 142 4.02 -0.19 -10.02
N CYS A 143 3.95 -0.04 -11.33
CA CYS A 143 2.94 -0.73 -12.16
C CYS A 143 3.05 -2.26 -12.02
N SER A 144 4.27 -2.81 -12.07
CA SER A 144 4.48 -4.25 -11.90
C SER A 144 4.23 -4.72 -10.47
N VAL A 145 4.61 -3.94 -9.46
CA VAL A 145 4.38 -4.31 -8.04
C VAL A 145 2.89 -4.33 -7.73
N TYR A 146 2.12 -3.32 -8.15
CA TYR A 146 0.68 -3.30 -7.95
C TYR A 146 -0.02 -4.44 -8.72
N ALA A 147 0.39 -4.67 -9.97
CA ALA A 147 -0.16 -5.76 -10.78
C ALA A 147 0.10 -7.13 -10.13
N ALA A 148 1.29 -7.37 -9.58
CA ALA A 148 1.62 -8.62 -8.90
C ALA A 148 0.70 -8.90 -7.70
N VAL A 149 0.46 -7.90 -6.85
CA VAL A 149 -0.41 -8.04 -5.68
C VAL A 149 -1.87 -8.23 -6.10
N LEU A 150 -2.35 -7.46 -7.08
CA LEU A 150 -3.70 -7.64 -7.64
C LEU A 150 -3.88 -9.03 -8.25
N GLY A 151 -2.88 -9.51 -8.99
CA GLY A 151 -2.90 -10.85 -9.59
C GLY A 151 -2.94 -11.97 -8.55
N ALA A 152 -2.07 -11.91 -7.53
CA ALA A 152 -2.09 -12.86 -6.42
C ALA A 152 -3.42 -12.85 -5.65
N THR A 153 -4.01 -11.65 -5.44
CA THR A 153 -5.34 -11.49 -4.83
C THR A 153 -6.43 -12.14 -5.66
N ALA A 154 -6.46 -11.87 -6.96
CA ALA A 154 -7.46 -12.42 -7.86
C ALA A 154 -7.37 -13.96 -7.95
N VAL A 155 -6.15 -14.51 -7.97
CA VAL A 155 -5.90 -15.96 -7.93
C VAL A 155 -6.45 -16.59 -6.66
N CYS A 156 -6.17 -16.01 -5.48
CA CYS A 156 -6.68 -16.56 -4.21
C CYS A 156 -8.22 -16.45 -4.12
N ALA A 157 -8.81 -15.38 -4.65
CA ALA A 157 -10.26 -15.26 -4.76
C ALA A 157 -10.86 -16.31 -5.71
N ALA A 158 -10.21 -16.57 -6.85
CA ALA A 158 -10.61 -17.61 -7.78
C ALA A 158 -10.48 -19.02 -7.18
N LEU A 159 -9.45 -19.28 -6.38
CA LEU A 159 -9.30 -20.53 -5.63
C LEU A 159 -10.45 -20.73 -4.63
N ALA A 160 -10.87 -19.68 -3.91
CA ALA A 160 -12.02 -19.76 -3.01
C ALA A 160 -13.33 -20.05 -3.74
N ASP A 161 -13.56 -19.41 -4.91
CA ASP A 161 -14.72 -19.69 -5.76
C ASP A 161 -14.69 -21.10 -6.32
N ARG A 162 -13.51 -21.58 -6.75
CA ARG A 162 -13.33 -22.94 -7.27
C ARG A 162 -13.70 -24.03 -6.24
N GLN A 163 -13.44 -23.79 -4.95
CA GLN A 163 -13.87 -24.75 -3.91
C GLN A 163 -15.40 -24.94 -3.91
N ARG A 164 -16.15 -23.90 -4.25
CA ARG A 164 -17.63 -23.95 -4.31
C ARG A 164 -18.17 -24.44 -5.63
N THR A 165 -17.49 -24.09 -6.75
CA THR A 165 -18.03 -24.26 -8.11
C THR A 165 -17.35 -25.37 -8.90
N GLY A 166 -16.13 -25.75 -8.54
CA GLY A 166 -15.30 -26.66 -9.35
C GLY A 166 -14.65 -26.00 -10.57
N ALA A 167 -14.99 -24.75 -10.89
CA ALA A 167 -14.55 -24.08 -12.09
C ALA A 167 -13.33 -23.18 -11.85
N GLY A 168 -12.37 -23.21 -12.78
CA GLY A 168 -11.25 -22.29 -12.86
C GLY A 168 -11.63 -20.94 -13.50
N ARG A 169 -10.64 -20.07 -13.69
CA ARG A 169 -10.81 -18.75 -14.32
C ARG A 169 -9.56 -18.33 -15.08
N ALA A 170 -9.77 -17.64 -16.20
CA ALA A 170 -8.73 -16.85 -16.84
C ALA A 170 -8.71 -15.44 -16.21
N ILE A 171 -7.55 -15.01 -15.76
CA ILE A 171 -7.33 -13.72 -15.11
C ILE A 171 -6.24 -12.98 -15.89
N VAL A 172 -6.53 -11.74 -16.28
CA VAL A 172 -5.56 -10.86 -16.93
C VAL A 172 -5.46 -9.56 -16.12
N ILE A 173 -4.24 -9.18 -15.76
CA ILE A 173 -3.96 -7.94 -15.04
C ILE A 173 -3.17 -7.01 -15.95
N PRO A 174 -3.81 -5.95 -16.48
CA PRO A 174 -3.11 -4.92 -17.24
C PRO A 174 -2.27 -4.06 -16.29
N ARG A 175 -0.94 -4.01 -16.47
CA ARG A 175 -0.02 -3.29 -15.60
C ARG A 175 -0.29 -1.78 -15.56
N LEU A 176 -0.66 -1.19 -16.71
CA LEU A 176 -1.05 0.22 -16.77
C LEU A 176 -2.29 0.49 -15.92
N ALA A 177 -3.31 -0.36 -16.01
CA ALA A 177 -4.52 -0.24 -15.19
C ALA A 177 -4.23 -0.43 -13.70
N ALA A 178 -3.32 -1.34 -13.35
CA ALA A 178 -2.85 -1.50 -11.97
C ALA A 178 -2.20 -0.21 -11.43
N GLY A 179 -1.37 0.46 -12.22
CA GLY A 179 -0.83 1.77 -11.87
C GLY A 179 -1.90 2.85 -11.76
N LEU A 180 -2.87 2.89 -12.69
CA LEU A 180 -3.98 3.86 -12.65
C LEU A 180 -4.88 3.66 -11.43
N SER A 181 -5.03 2.44 -10.93
CA SER A 181 -5.90 2.14 -9.78
C SER A 181 -5.44 2.81 -8.47
N VAL A 182 -4.22 3.30 -8.41
CA VAL A 182 -3.64 3.95 -7.23
C VAL A 182 -3.47 5.45 -7.35
N ILE A 183 -3.89 6.07 -8.46
CA ILE A 183 -3.96 7.53 -8.59
C ILE A 183 -5.07 8.09 -7.69
N GLY A 184 -6.11 7.29 -7.47
CA GLY A 184 -7.19 7.63 -6.57
C GLY A 184 -7.97 8.86 -7.01
N VAL A 185 -8.38 9.65 -6.05
CA VAL A 185 -9.19 10.86 -6.26
C VAL A 185 -8.51 11.91 -7.15
N LEU A 186 -7.20 11.84 -7.34
CA LEU A 186 -6.47 12.80 -8.20
C LEU A 186 -6.87 12.70 -9.68
N ALA A 187 -7.44 11.56 -10.10
CA ALA A 187 -8.01 11.38 -11.44
C ALA A 187 -9.50 11.79 -11.53
N MET A 188 -10.13 12.22 -10.42
CA MET A 188 -11.56 12.48 -10.34
C MET A 188 -11.86 13.98 -10.24
N GLY A 189 -12.91 14.44 -10.89
CA GLY A 189 -13.56 15.72 -10.60
C GLY A 189 -14.65 15.51 -9.56
N LEU A 190 -14.56 16.17 -8.41
CA LEU A 190 -15.56 16.09 -7.35
C LEU A 190 -16.47 17.32 -7.41
N GLU A 191 -17.76 17.10 -7.56
CA GLU A 191 -18.79 18.16 -7.58
C GLU A 191 -19.66 18.06 -6.32
N GLY A 192 -20.23 19.20 -5.90
CA GLY A 192 -21.17 19.25 -4.78
C GLY A 192 -20.54 19.17 -3.39
N ILE A 193 -19.21 19.14 -3.27
CA ILE A 193 -18.52 19.24 -1.97
C ILE A 193 -18.41 20.72 -1.59
N GLU A 194 -18.76 21.04 -0.35
CA GLU A 194 -18.65 22.41 0.13
C GLU A 194 -17.18 22.88 0.11
N PRO A 195 -16.89 24.11 -0.37
CA PRO A 195 -15.51 24.60 -0.56
C PRO A 195 -14.63 24.55 0.69
N HIS A 196 -15.19 24.68 1.90
CA HIS A 196 -14.40 24.61 3.13
C HIS A 196 -14.00 23.18 3.52
N LEU A 197 -14.63 22.16 2.95
CA LEU A 197 -14.26 20.74 3.13
C LEU A 197 -13.22 20.27 2.09
N THR A 198 -13.08 21.00 0.99
CA THR A 198 -12.04 20.76 0.01
C THR A 198 -10.84 21.64 0.33
N PRO A 199 -9.63 21.09 0.52
CA PRO A 199 -8.46 21.93 0.66
C PRO A 199 -8.31 22.81 -0.58
N PRO A 200 -7.86 24.07 -0.41
CA PRO A 200 -7.45 24.87 -1.56
C PRO A 200 -6.47 24.02 -2.35
N SER A 201 -6.60 24.05 -3.68
CA SER A 201 -5.84 23.20 -4.60
C SER A 201 -4.45 22.85 -4.03
N LEU A 202 -4.20 21.56 -3.77
CA LEU A 202 -2.89 21.05 -3.30
C LEU A 202 -1.73 21.53 -4.20
N LEU A 203 -2.07 22.10 -5.35
CA LEU A 203 -1.17 22.62 -6.36
C LEU A 203 -1.01 24.15 -6.30
N SER A 204 -1.73 24.87 -5.44
CA SER A 204 -1.59 26.32 -5.30
C SER A 204 -0.62 26.67 -4.18
N LEU A 205 0.45 27.39 -4.53
CA LEU A 205 1.34 28.03 -3.57
C LEU A 205 0.76 29.38 -3.18
N ALA A 206 0.73 29.68 -1.88
CA ALA A 206 0.52 31.03 -1.44
C ALA A 206 1.60 31.97 -2.04
N PRO A 207 1.27 33.20 -2.46
CA PRO A 207 2.22 34.11 -3.11
C PRO A 207 3.50 34.32 -2.32
N GLU A 208 3.42 34.40 -0.99
CA GLU A 208 4.54 34.58 -0.07
C GLU A 208 5.54 33.39 -0.17
N LEU A 209 5.02 32.16 -0.26
CA LEU A 209 5.83 30.94 -0.37
C LEU A 209 6.36 30.77 -1.80
N ALA A 210 5.61 31.19 -2.79
CA ALA A 210 6.05 31.19 -4.18
C ALA A 210 7.27 32.10 -4.40
N ALA A 211 7.34 33.21 -3.70
CA ALA A 211 8.48 34.14 -3.75
C ALA A 211 9.79 33.53 -3.22
N GLU A 212 9.72 32.55 -2.32
CA GLU A 212 10.88 31.84 -1.76
C GLU A 212 11.38 30.69 -2.65
N ALA A 213 10.58 30.22 -3.60
CA ALA A 213 10.91 29.07 -4.43
C ALA A 213 12.26 29.16 -5.17
N PRO A 214 12.70 30.34 -5.72
CA PRO A 214 14.02 30.47 -6.34
C PRO A 214 15.18 30.16 -5.38
N ARG A 215 15.08 30.60 -4.12
CA ARG A 215 16.08 30.32 -3.06
C ARG A 215 16.06 28.87 -2.66
N ALA A 216 14.88 28.31 -2.52
CA ALA A 216 14.70 26.88 -2.20
C ALA A 216 15.32 25.97 -3.25
N ARG A 217 15.20 26.30 -4.53
CA ARG A 217 15.82 25.56 -5.63
C ARG A 217 17.35 25.53 -5.59
N ALA A 218 17.98 26.49 -4.95
CA ALA A 218 19.43 26.60 -4.85
C ALA A 218 20.02 25.78 -3.66
N SER A 219 19.19 25.33 -2.72
CA SER A 219 19.65 24.65 -1.51
C SER A 219 18.63 23.61 -1.03
N GLU A 220 19.08 22.38 -0.78
CA GLU A 220 18.26 21.30 -0.25
C GLU A 220 17.64 21.67 1.11
N THR A 221 18.42 22.28 1.99
CA THR A 221 17.92 22.75 3.29
C THR A 221 16.82 23.80 3.15
N HIS A 222 16.95 24.75 2.22
CA HIS A 222 15.89 25.73 1.99
C HIS A 222 14.63 25.10 1.39
N MET A 223 14.78 24.05 0.56
CA MET A 223 13.65 23.30 0.01
C MET A 223 12.86 22.62 1.12
N VAL A 224 13.53 21.92 2.04
CA VAL A 224 12.88 21.29 3.20
C VAL A 224 12.15 22.32 4.05
N ARG A 225 12.78 23.46 4.36
CA ARG A 225 12.12 24.54 5.10
C ARG A 225 10.90 25.10 4.39
N LEU A 226 10.97 25.27 3.08
CA LEU A 226 9.82 25.74 2.32
C LEU A 226 8.67 24.71 2.35
N ALA A 227 8.98 23.42 2.20
CA ALA A 227 7.98 22.36 2.32
C ALA A 227 7.33 22.34 3.73
N ASN A 228 8.12 22.51 4.80
CA ASN A 228 7.61 22.59 6.17
C ASN A 228 6.63 23.78 6.36
N ARG A 229 6.88 24.92 5.72
CA ARG A 229 5.99 26.08 5.77
C ARG A 229 4.67 25.89 5.03
N LEU A 230 4.65 24.98 4.05
CA LEU A 230 3.40 24.62 3.36
C LEU A 230 2.51 23.72 4.22
N ASN A 231 3.12 22.79 4.93
CA ASN A 231 2.39 21.85 5.80
C ASN A 231 3.24 21.52 7.04
N PRO A 232 3.22 22.36 8.07
CA PRO A 232 4.05 22.15 9.26
C PRO A 232 3.75 20.85 9.99
N THR A 233 2.52 20.35 9.91
CA THR A 233 2.09 19.13 10.61
C THR A 233 2.43 17.82 9.87
N ALA A 234 3.08 17.92 8.69
CA ALA A 234 3.62 16.79 7.92
C ALA A 234 4.88 17.21 7.16
N GLY A 235 5.84 17.81 7.87
CA GLY A 235 7.13 18.28 7.35
C GLY A 235 8.30 17.45 7.85
N CYS A 236 9.50 17.73 7.34
CA CYS A 236 10.75 17.13 7.80
C CYS A 236 11.52 18.11 8.66
N TYR A 237 11.81 17.75 9.92
CA TYR A 237 12.47 18.61 10.90
C TYR A 237 13.81 18.04 11.34
N ARG A 238 14.81 18.90 11.49
CA ARG A 238 16.16 18.51 11.88
C ARG A 238 16.31 18.49 13.39
N SER A 239 16.72 17.36 13.94
CA SER A 239 17.01 17.14 15.36
C SER A 239 18.39 17.69 15.76
N ALA A 240 18.70 17.67 17.06
CA ALA A 240 19.97 18.13 17.61
C ALA A 240 21.20 17.41 17.02
N ASP A 241 21.09 16.13 16.70
CA ASP A 241 22.13 15.30 16.06
C ASP A 241 22.15 15.42 14.53
N GLY A 242 21.36 16.34 13.95
CA GLY A 242 21.33 16.63 12.52
C GLY A 242 20.50 15.68 11.66
N ARG A 243 19.90 14.62 12.22
CA ARG A 243 18.99 13.72 11.52
C ARG A 243 17.67 14.42 11.23
N LEU A 244 17.01 14.00 10.16
CA LEU A 244 15.64 14.44 9.84
C LEU A 244 14.61 13.50 10.45
N LEU A 245 13.56 14.08 10.99
CA LEU A 245 12.37 13.42 11.52
C LEU A 245 11.16 13.88 10.73
N MET A 246 10.23 12.97 10.49
CA MET A 246 8.96 13.28 9.82
C MET A 246 7.78 12.95 10.73
N PRO A 247 7.19 13.94 11.43
CA PRO A 247 5.87 13.80 12.02
C PRO A 247 4.79 13.84 10.92
N VAL A 248 3.72 13.04 11.07
CA VAL A 248 2.57 13.04 10.16
C VAL A 248 1.30 13.10 10.97
N THR A 249 0.84 14.30 11.30
CA THR A 249 -0.34 14.53 12.14
C THR A 249 -1.44 15.28 11.42
N THR A 250 -1.21 15.71 10.19
CA THR A 250 -2.12 16.51 9.37
C THR A 250 -3.47 15.84 9.14
N VAL A 251 -3.55 14.51 9.19
CA VAL A 251 -4.76 13.76 8.88
C VAL A 251 -5.79 13.70 10.02
N ASN A 252 -5.35 13.99 11.26
CA ASN A 252 -6.20 13.91 12.45
C ASN A 252 -5.88 15.03 13.44
N ARG A 253 -6.85 15.89 13.74
CA ARG A 253 -6.67 17.06 14.60
C ARG A 253 -6.18 16.73 16.00
N LYS A 254 -6.61 15.63 16.59
CA LYS A 254 -6.14 15.21 17.92
C LYS A 254 -4.65 14.84 17.94
N LEU A 255 -4.17 14.25 16.85
CA LEU A 255 -2.73 13.96 16.70
C LEU A 255 -1.92 15.23 16.53
N ALA A 256 -2.43 16.22 15.80
CA ALA A 256 -1.77 17.51 15.63
C ALA A 256 -1.65 18.25 16.99
N ILE A 257 -2.72 18.30 17.79
CA ILE A 257 -2.70 18.90 19.13
C ILE A 257 -1.67 18.19 20.01
N ARG A 258 -1.75 16.85 20.08
CA ARG A 258 -0.83 16.05 20.91
C ARG A 258 0.63 16.22 20.48
N MET A 259 0.91 16.36 19.19
CA MET A 259 2.24 16.69 18.68
C MET A 259 2.73 18.04 19.26
N PHE A 260 1.90 19.09 19.22
CA PHE A 260 2.26 20.39 19.79
C PHE A 260 2.40 20.35 21.31
N GLU A 261 1.66 19.50 22.02
CA GLU A 261 1.83 19.27 23.46
C GLU A 261 3.19 18.62 23.75
N VAL A 262 3.59 17.58 23.01
CA VAL A 262 4.92 16.93 23.15
C VAL A 262 6.05 17.91 22.86
N LEU A 263 5.88 18.81 21.89
CA LEU A 263 6.85 19.85 21.55
C LEU A 263 6.84 21.03 22.55
N GLY A 264 5.92 21.06 23.52
CA GLY A 264 5.75 22.19 24.45
C GLY A 264 5.22 23.47 23.78
N LEU A 265 4.56 23.35 22.64
CA LEU A 265 4.15 24.48 21.82
C LEU A 265 2.63 24.79 21.89
N TRP A 266 1.79 23.88 22.42
CA TRP A 266 0.33 23.99 22.29
C TRP A 266 -0.23 25.31 22.83
N GLU A 267 0.20 25.78 23.99
CA GLU A 267 -0.23 27.07 24.53
C GLU A 267 0.17 28.27 23.64
N ARG A 268 1.36 28.21 23.01
CA ARG A 268 1.80 29.24 22.04
C ARG A 268 0.91 29.23 20.79
N VAL A 269 0.56 28.03 20.30
CA VAL A 269 -0.35 27.83 19.16
C VAL A 269 -1.72 28.43 19.42
N GLN A 270 -2.30 28.19 20.60
CA GLN A 270 -3.56 28.79 21.00
C GLN A 270 -3.51 30.31 21.10
N ARG A 271 -2.41 30.87 21.66
CA ARG A 271 -2.21 32.34 21.75
C ARG A 271 -2.06 33.00 20.38
N LEU A 272 -1.67 32.27 19.36
CA LEU A 272 -1.63 32.74 17.96
C LEU A 272 -3.05 32.85 17.34
N GLY A 273 -4.08 32.39 18.06
CA GLY A 273 -5.46 32.39 17.60
C GLY A 273 -5.88 31.18 16.78
N ILE A 274 -5.01 30.15 16.71
CA ILE A 274 -5.35 28.88 16.09
C ILE A 274 -6.34 28.13 16.98
N VAL A 275 -7.41 27.62 16.38
CA VAL A 275 -8.49 26.94 17.08
C VAL A 275 -8.58 25.46 16.70
N ASP A 276 -9.21 24.69 17.57
CA ASP A 276 -9.62 23.31 17.34
C ASP A 276 -11.14 23.26 17.19
N ALA A 277 -11.63 23.26 15.97
CA ALA A 277 -13.06 23.13 15.67
C ALA A 277 -13.30 21.96 14.71
N SER A 278 -14.37 21.19 14.94
CA SER A 278 -14.73 20.12 14.02
C SER A 278 -15.01 20.71 12.63
N PRO A 279 -14.30 20.24 11.58
CA PRO A 279 -14.55 20.76 10.23
C PRO A 279 -15.94 20.42 9.68
N TYR A 280 -16.63 19.47 10.31
CA TYR A 280 -17.99 19.04 9.94
C TYR A 280 -19.08 19.85 10.62
N ASP A 281 -18.71 20.71 11.57
CA ASP A 281 -19.64 21.69 12.17
C ASP A 281 -19.75 22.91 11.24
N PRO A 282 -20.94 23.27 10.77
CA PRO A 282 -21.16 24.47 9.94
C PRO A 282 -20.57 25.75 10.54
N ALA A 283 -20.55 25.90 11.87
CA ALA A 283 -19.95 27.03 12.55
C ALA A 283 -18.44 27.16 12.34
N SER A 284 -17.73 26.05 12.03
CA SER A 284 -16.30 26.06 11.80
C SER A 284 -15.88 26.82 10.53
N LYS A 285 -16.81 27.07 9.59
CA LYS A 285 -16.56 27.87 8.38
C LYS A 285 -15.97 29.26 8.71
N ALA A 286 -16.41 29.87 9.77
CA ALA A 286 -15.95 31.20 10.19
C ALA A 286 -14.49 31.24 10.70
N VAL A 287 -13.91 30.08 10.98
CA VAL A 287 -12.56 29.95 11.52
C VAL A 287 -11.67 29.00 10.68
N ALA A 288 -12.10 28.64 9.48
CA ALA A 288 -11.42 27.67 8.63
C ALA A 288 -9.96 28.08 8.30
N ASP A 289 -9.71 29.38 8.19
CA ASP A 289 -8.40 29.98 7.90
C ASP A 289 -7.38 29.87 9.05
N ARG A 290 -7.82 29.44 10.24
CA ARG A 290 -7.00 29.24 11.44
C ARG A 290 -7.37 27.99 12.24
N ASN A 291 -7.98 27.01 11.59
CA ASN A 291 -8.42 25.77 12.24
C ASN A 291 -7.39 24.67 12.05
N ILE A 292 -6.83 24.14 13.17
CA ILE A 292 -5.83 23.05 13.14
C ILE A 292 -6.38 21.76 12.52
N ALA A 293 -7.69 21.59 12.46
CA ALA A 293 -8.35 20.48 11.78
C ALA A 293 -8.30 20.60 10.24
N LEU A 294 -7.93 21.75 9.70
CA LEU A 294 -7.84 22.05 8.27
C LEU A 294 -6.47 22.69 7.93
N PRO A 295 -5.36 22.02 8.22
CA PRO A 295 -4.02 22.63 8.14
C PRO A 295 -3.65 23.15 6.75
N GLN A 296 -4.17 22.53 5.68
CA GLN A 296 -3.95 23.00 4.30
C GLN A 296 -4.77 24.24 3.96
N GLY A 297 -5.82 24.52 4.72
CA GLY A 297 -6.68 25.71 4.59
C GLY A 297 -6.26 26.87 5.48
N MET A 298 -5.28 26.67 6.38
CA MET A 298 -4.80 27.73 7.26
C MET A 298 -4.03 28.81 6.48
N ARG A 299 -4.06 30.05 7.02
CA ARG A 299 -3.30 31.16 6.45
C ARG A 299 -1.81 30.85 6.44
N ALA A 300 -1.13 31.31 5.39
CA ALA A 300 0.29 31.07 5.18
C ALA A 300 1.17 31.61 6.33
N ASP A 301 0.82 32.80 6.88
CA ASP A 301 1.55 33.38 8.01
C ASP A 301 1.53 32.51 9.27
N LEU A 302 0.39 31.84 9.55
CA LEU A 302 0.26 30.89 10.65
C LEU A 302 1.11 29.64 10.41
N ASN A 303 1.05 29.07 9.21
CA ASN A 303 1.85 27.89 8.86
C ASN A 303 3.36 28.19 8.91
N ILE A 304 3.79 29.36 8.43
CA ILE A 304 5.18 29.81 8.52
C ILE A 304 5.60 29.89 9.99
N GLN A 305 4.77 30.52 10.83
CA GLN A 305 5.12 30.67 12.25
C GLN A 305 5.18 29.33 12.99
N LEU A 306 4.26 28.39 12.71
CA LEU A 306 4.30 27.03 13.25
C LEU A 306 5.57 26.31 12.83
N ALA A 307 5.92 26.35 11.53
CA ALA A 307 7.13 25.70 11.03
C ALA A 307 8.40 26.21 11.71
N LEU A 308 8.51 27.53 11.92
CA LEU A 308 9.65 28.13 12.63
C LEU A 308 9.75 27.64 14.07
N TRP A 309 8.65 27.59 14.81
CA TRP A 309 8.64 27.10 16.18
C TRP A 309 8.95 25.60 16.26
N MET A 310 8.49 24.83 15.30
CA MET A 310 8.81 23.39 15.23
C MET A 310 10.29 23.17 14.88
N GLU A 311 10.87 23.94 13.95
CA GLU A 311 12.31 23.89 13.68
C GLU A 311 13.14 24.15 14.94
N GLU A 312 12.76 25.13 15.76
CA GLU A 312 13.38 25.44 17.03
C GLU A 312 13.22 24.28 18.05
N ALA A 313 12.01 23.76 18.20
CA ALA A 313 11.70 22.70 19.15
C ALA A 313 12.42 21.39 18.81
N PHE A 314 12.39 20.95 17.55
CA PHE A 314 13.05 19.72 17.14
C PHE A 314 14.57 19.74 17.34
N ALA A 315 15.21 20.90 17.34
CA ALA A 315 16.63 21.05 17.61
C ALA A 315 17.02 20.79 19.11
N ALA A 316 16.06 20.59 20.00
CA ALA A 316 16.31 20.40 21.44
C ALA A 316 16.77 18.98 21.80
N HIS A 317 16.38 17.96 21.05
CA HIS A 317 16.68 16.55 21.32
C HIS A 317 17.24 15.84 20.10
N THR A 318 17.91 14.69 20.31
CA THR A 318 18.33 13.79 19.24
C THR A 318 17.12 13.14 18.55
N ALA A 319 17.32 12.62 17.34
CA ALA A 319 16.26 11.94 16.60
C ALA A 319 15.69 10.73 17.36
N ALA A 320 16.55 9.95 18.01
CA ALA A 320 16.14 8.79 18.79
C ALA A 320 15.31 9.17 20.03
N GLU A 321 15.69 10.27 20.72
CA GLU A 321 14.91 10.79 21.85
C GLU A 321 13.53 11.27 21.41
N TRP A 322 13.43 12.01 20.30
CA TRP A 322 12.16 12.44 19.74
C TRP A 322 11.28 11.27 19.32
N GLU A 323 11.85 10.29 18.63
CA GLU A 323 11.07 9.11 18.21
C GLU A 323 10.47 8.37 19.40
N LYS A 324 11.22 8.29 20.53
CA LYS A 324 10.72 7.72 21.78
C LYS A 324 9.59 8.56 22.38
N LEU A 325 9.79 9.87 22.55
CA LEU A 325 8.77 10.77 23.12
C LEU A 325 7.47 10.76 22.33
N PHE A 326 7.56 10.78 20.99
CA PHE A 326 6.40 10.72 20.13
C PHE A 326 5.72 9.35 20.18
N ALA A 327 6.48 8.25 20.28
CA ALA A 327 5.93 6.92 20.43
C ALA A 327 5.15 6.76 21.75
N GLU A 328 5.69 7.26 22.88
CA GLU A 328 5.03 7.26 24.19
C GLU A 328 3.72 8.07 24.18
N ALA A 329 3.67 9.14 23.38
CA ALA A 329 2.49 9.95 23.19
C ALA A 329 1.53 9.43 22.09
N GLU A 330 1.79 8.28 21.49
CA GLU A 330 1.04 7.73 20.33
C GLU A 330 0.92 8.74 19.16
N VAL A 331 1.96 9.52 18.91
CA VAL A 331 2.03 10.48 17.79
C VAL A 331 2.87 9.89 16.66
N PRO A 332 2.36 9.85 15.42
CA PRO A 332 3.10 9.34 14.27
C PRO A 332 4.32 10.21 13.95
N CYS A 333 5.50 9.68 14.19
CA CYS A 333 6.77 10.29 13.85
C CYS A 333 7.82 9.21 13.59
N ALA A 334 8.66 9.39 12.56
CA ALA A 334 9.75 8.48 12.24
C ALA A 334 11.02 9.24 11.83
N ILE A 335 12.17 8.61 12.05
CA ILE A 335 13.45 9.06 11.52
C ILE A 335 13.46 8.82 10.01
N VAL A 336 13.88 9.81 9.23
CA VAL A 336 14.12 9.63 7.80
C VAL A 336 15.36 8.76 7.61
N GLN A 337 15.17 7.62 6.93
CA GLN A 337 16.21 6.62 6.69
C GLN A 337 16.45 6.44 5.19
N ASP A 338 17.59 5.90 4.82
CA ASP A 338 17.79 5.32 3.51
C ASP A 338 17.47 3.81 3.51
N PHE A 339 17.47 3.19 2.33
CA PHE A 339 17.13 1.78 2.21
C PHE A 339 18.13 0.84 2.91
N ALA A 340 19.41 1.21 2.96
CA ALA A 340 20.43 0.41 3.64
C ALA A 340 20.27 0.50 5.17
N GLU A 341 19.93 1.67 5.70
CA GLU A 341 19.57 1.84 7.11
C GLU A 341 18.34 1.02 7.46
N TRP A 342 17.29 1.06 6.62
CA TRP A 342 16.08 0.25 6.79
C TRP A 342 16.39 -1.25 6.84
N MET A 343 17.16 -1.78 5.90
CA MET A 343 17.55 -3.19 5.85
C MET A 343 18.37 -3.63 7.09
N ASN A 344 18.96 -2.68 7.80
CA ASN A 344 19.71 -2.94 9.04
C ASN A 344 18.94 -2.61 10.32
N CYS A 345 17.75 -2.07 10.22
CA CYS A 345 16.92 -1.70 11.38
C CYS A 345 16.59 -2.92 12.26
N SER A 346 16.83 -2.81 13.57
CA SER A 346 16.54 -3.89 14.51
C SER A 346 15.05 -4.22 14.56
N TRP A 347 14.20 -3.21 14.70
CA TRP A 347 12.75 -3.43 14.77
C TRP A 347 12.15 -4.05 13.49
N ALA A 348 12.73 -3.75 12.31
CA ALA A 348 12.30 -4.33 11.05
C ALA A 348 12.67 -5.83 10.98
N LYS A 349 13.86 -6.18 11.48
CA LYS A 349 14.31 -7.58 11.62
C LYS A 349 13.48 -8.33 12.67
N ASP A 350 13.24 -7.74 13.81
CA ASP A 350 12.39 -8.33 14.87
C ASP A 350 10.96 -8.59 14.36
N ALA A 351 10.39 -7.63 13.64
CA ALA A 351 9.08 -7.76 13.01
C ALA A 351 9.01 -8.83 11.90
N GLY A 352 10.14 -9.26 11.36
CA GLY A 352 10.19 -10.14 10.19
C GLY A 352 9.90 -9.42 8.87
N LEU A 353 10.05 -8.10 8.84
CA LEU A 353 9.99 -7.29 7.61
C LEU A 353 11.29 -7.36 6.83
N VAL A 354 12.38 -7.67 7.52
CA VAL A 354 13.70 -8.00 6.97
C VAL A 354 14.12 -9.34 7.56
N GLU A 355 14.47 -10.29 6.71
CA GLU A 355 14.73 -11.69 7.11
C GLU A 355 16.07 -12.18 6.55
N THR A 356 16.72 -13.04 7.32
CA THR A 356 17.81 -13.86 6.80
C THR A 356 17.22 -15.08 6.08
N VAL A 357 17.66 -15.34 4.86
CA VAL A 357 17.22 -16.48 4.06
C VAL A 357 18.30 -17.55 4.08
N GLY A 358 17.94 -18.77 4.41
CA GLY A 358 18.89 -19.88 4.45
C GLY A 358 19.56 -20.10 3.10
N GLY A 359 20.90 -20.10 3.09
CA GLY A 359 21.73 -20.26 1.88
C GLY A 359 22.11 -18.95 1.17
N LEU A 360 21.72 -17.78 1.70
CA LEU A 360 22.09 -16.47 1.16
C LEU A 360 22.88 -15.65 2.18
N GLU A 361 23.84 -14.85 1.70
CA GLU A 361 24.70 -14.00 2.55
C GLU A 361 23.99 -12.72 3.03
N HIS A 362 23.05 -12.23 2.24
CA HIS A 362 22.39 -10.95 2.47
C HIS A 362 20.95 -11.12 2.93
N PRO A 363 20.49 -10.26 3.88
CA PRO A 363 19.09 -10.26 4.28
C PRO A 363 18.19 -9.84 3.12
N GLN A 364 16.99 -10.36 3.12
CA GLN A 364 15.95 -10.03 2.14
C GLN A 364 14.73 -9.41 2.83
N LEU A 365 13.85 -8.81 2.03
CA LEU A 365 12.54 -8.40 2.51
C LEU A 365 11.74 -9.63 2.96
N GLY A 366 11.04 -9.51 4.07
CA GLY A 366 10.23 -10.58 4.66
C GLY A 366 8.94 -10.87 3.88
N ARG A 367 8.06 -11.63 4.50
CA ARG A 367 6.73 -11.90 3.95
C ARG A 367 5.88 -10.63 3.96
N ALA A 368 5.14 -10.39 2.86
CA ALA A 368 4.32 -9.19 2.71
C ALA A 368 3.06 -9.19 3.58
N ILE A 369 2.55 -10.36 3.94
CA ILE A 369 1.38 -10.55 4.81
C ILE A 369 1.65 -11.63 5.86
N ALA A 370 0.90 -11.56 6.97
CA ALA A 370 0.92 -12.60 8.00
C ALA A 370 -0.47 -13.18 8.24
N VAL A 371 -0.55 -14.50 8.38
CA VAL A 371 -1.76 -15.25 8.72
C VAL A 371 -1.54 -15.93 10.07
N ARG A 372 -2.38 -15.66 11.06
CA ARG A 372 -2.12 -16.05 12.45
C ARG A 372 -2.04 -17.56 12.64
N SER A 373 -2.93 -18.33 11.99
CA SER A 373 -2.93 -19.79 12.08
C SER A 373 -1.67 -20.44 11.46
N ALA A 374 -0.95 -19.72 10.60
CA ALA A 374 0.28 -20.19 10.00
C ALA A 374 1.54 -19.88 10.82
N GLN A 375 1.41 -19.22 11.96
CA GLN A 375 2.54 -18.86 12.81
C GLN A 375 2.86 -19.97 13.84
N PRO A 376 4.16 -20.21 14.14
CA PRO A 376 5.30 -19.56 13.54
C PRO A 376 5.53 -20.04 12.09
N TYR A 377 5.78 -19.10 11.19
CA TYR A 377 6.12 -19.46 9.82
C TYR A 377 7.43 -20.27 9.73
N PRO A 378 7.52 -21.22 8.77
CA PRO A 378 8.80 -21.86 8.50
C PRO A 378 9.83 -20.80 8.03
N PRO A 379 11.13 -21.02 8.29
CA PRO A 379 12.19 -20.16 7.79
C PRO A 379 12.10 -19.98 6.28
N LEU A 380 12.48 -18.79 5.79
CA LEU A 380 12.61 -18.53 4.37
C LEU A 380 13.82 -19.30 3.82
N THR A 381 13.67 -19.88 2.63
CA THR A 381 14.71 -20.66 1.95
C THR A 381 14.97 -20.11 0.56
N ALA A 382 16.20 -20.20 0.08
CA ALA A 382 16.53 -19.90 -1.31
C ALA A 382 15.77 -20.81 -2.28
N GLY A 383 15.68 -20.40 -3.54
CA GLY A 383 15.11 -21.23 -4.60
C GLY A 383 15.88 -22.56 -4.74
N ARG A 384 15.16 -23.65 -4.95
CA ARG A 384 15.74 -24.99 -5.03
C ARG A 384 15.72 -25.53 -6.45
N LYS A 385 16.91 -25.81 -7.04
CA LYS A 385 16.99 -26.48 -8.35
C LYS A 385 16.46 -27.91 -8.25
N MET A 386 15.56 -28.29 -9.15
CA MET A 386 14.96 -29.63 -9.23
C MET A 386 15.04 -30.20 -10.64
N LYS A 387 15.31 -31.51 -10.74
CA LYS A 387 15.38 -32.18 -12.06
C LYS A 387 14.01 -32.44 -12.67
N ALA A 388 13.01 -32.74 -11.85
CA ALA A 388 11.60 -32.90 -12.25
C ALA A 388 10.72 -32.80 -11.00
N PRO A 389 9.48 -32.25 -11.13
CA PRO A 389 8.52 -32.27 -10.04
C PRO A 389 8.02 -33.71 -9.80
N ALA A 390 7.77 -34.06 -8.53
CA ALA A 390 7.02 -35.28 -8.23
C ALA A 390 5.65 -35.22 -8.90
N LYS A 391 5.20 -36.32 -9.52
CA LYS A 391 3.83 -36.43 -10.06
C LYS A 391 2.85 -36.32 -8.89
N MET A 392 2.26 -35.15 -8.73
CA MET A 392 1.13 -34.94 -7.83
C MET A 392 -0.16 -35.00 -8.64
N ALA A 393 -1.17 -35.69 -8.12
CA ALA A 393 -2.51 -35.58 -8.69
C ALA A 393 -3.01 -34.13 -8.55
N PRO A 394 -3.71 -33.57 -9.55
CA PRO A 394 -4.34 -32.27 -9.40
C PRO A 394 -5.32 -32.31 -8.20
N SER A 395 -5.38 -31.24 -7.44
CA SER A 395 -6.42 -31.07 -6.44
C SER A 395 -7.74 -30.73 -7.17
N ALA A 396 -8.30 -31.73 -7.88
CA ALA A 396 -9.54 -31.52 -8.62
C ALA A 396 -10.67 -31.24 -7.62
N PRO A 397 -11.32 -30.09 -7.72
CA PRO A 397 -12.43 -29.78 -6.84
C PRO A 397 -13.65 -30.65 -7.16
N GLN A 398 -14.42 -31.00 -6.16
CA GLN A 398 -15.61 -31.84 -6.29
C GLN A 398 -16.88 -31.06 -6.69
N GLY A 399 -16.78 -29.74 -6.87
CA GLY A 399 -17.92 -28.88 -7.23
C GLY A 399 -18.33 -29.02 -8.70
N HIS A 400 -19.64 -28.93 -8.96
CA HIS A 400 -20.23 -29.05 -10.30
C HIS A 400 -21.04 -27.78 -10.69
N GLY A 401 -20.72 -26.62 -10.14
CA GLY A 401 -21.42 -25.36 -10.40
C GLY A 401 -20.77 -24.55 -11.53
N ALA A 402 -21.56 -23.68 -12.18
CA ALA A 402 -21.01 -22.65 -13.04
C ALA A 402 -20.25 -21.60 -12.19
N PRO A 403 -19.13 -21.03 -12.68
CA PRO A 403 -18.44 -19.99 -11.96
C PRO A 403 -19.36 -18.80 -11.73
N ALA A 404 -19.33 -18.23 -10.51
CA ALA A 404 -20.03 -16.98 -10.23
C ALA A 404 -19.50 -15.86 -11.14
N ARG A 405 -20.32 -14.85 -11.46
CA ARG A 405 -19.88 -13.71 -12.29
C ARG A 405 -18.62 -13.05 -11.72
N LYS A 406 -18.55 -12.92 -10.40
CA LYS A 406 -17.37 -12.45 -9.65
C LYS A 406 -17.03 -13.44 -8.54
N PRO A 407 -15.76 -13.69 -8.26
CA PRO A 407 -15.33 -14.78 -7.35
C PRO A 407 -15.80 -14.64 -5.90
N LEU A 408 -15.98 -13.43 -5.40
CA LEU A 408 -16.44 -13.21 -4.01
C LEU A 408 -17.95 -12.95 -3.91
N THR A 409 -18.74 -13.26 -4.95
CA THR A 409 -20.20 -13.14 -4.89
C THR A 409 -20.77 -14.00 -3.75
N GLY A 410 -21.57 -13.37 -2.89
CA GLY A 410 -22.20 -14.01 -1.72
C GLY A 410 -21.46 -13.81 -0.40
N TYR A 411 -20.20 -13.34 -0.42
CA TYR A 411 -19.49 -12.98 0.80
C TYR A 411 -19.82 -11.55 1.27
N VAL A 412 -19.79 -11.34 2.58
CA VAL A 412 -20.05 -10.06 3.24
C VAL A 412 -18.78 -9.54 3.92
N VAL A 413 -18.41 -8.33 3.63
CA VAL A 413 -17.28 -7.61 4.24
C VAL A 413 -17.81 -6.47 5.11
N LEU A 414 -17.40 -6.41 6.36
CA LEU A 414 -17.61 -5.25 7.22
C LEU A 414 -16.32 -4.43 7.23
N ASP A 415 -16.38 -3.22 6.70
CA ASP A 415 -15.26 -2.29 6.62
C ASP A 415 -15.41 -1.22 7.72
N LEU A 416 -14.55 -1.30 8.74
CA LEU A 416 -14.45 -0.36 9.87
C LEU A 416 -13.25 0.59 9.73
N ALA A 417 -12.54 0.51 8.61
CA ALA A 417 -11.30 1.23 8.41
C ALA A 417 -11.53 2.70 7.95
N ASN A 418 -10.52 3.53 8.14
CA ASN A 418 -10.53 4.94 7.80
C ASN A 418 -9.34 5.30 6.90
N VAL A 419 -9.32 6.50 6.37
CA VAL A 419 -8.28 7.10 5.54
C VAL A 419 -8.24 6.42 4.15
N ILE A 420 -7.21 5.68 3.78
CA ILE A 420 -7.04 5.11 2.42
C ILE A 420 -6.80 3.60 2.46
N ALA A 421 -5.78 3.13 3.15
CA ALA A 421 -5.32 1.74 3.07
C ALA A 421 -6.41 0.71 3.39
N GLY A 422 -7.11 0.89 4.52
CA GLY A 422 -8.20 0.00 4.89
C GLY A 422 -9.39 0.08 3.93
N PRO A 423 -9.91 1.28 3.63
CA PRO A 423 -10.95 1.43 2.62
C PRO A 423 -10.60 0.86 1.25
N ALA A 424 -9.35 1.00 0.77
CA ALA A 424 -8.89 0.39 -0.48
C ALA A 424 -8.95 -1.16 -0.43
N CYS A 425 -8.67 -1.78 0.73
CA CYS A 425 -8.88 -3.21 0.93
C CYS A 425 -10.35 -3.59 0.75
N GLY A 426 -11.26 -2.89 1.44
CA GLY A 426 -12.70 -3.12 1.32
C GLY A 426 -13.21 -2.92 -0.12
N ARG A 427 -12.72 -1.87 -0.81
CA ARG A 427 -13.06 -1.60 -2.22
C ARG A 427 -12.64 -2.76 -3.12
N LEU A 428 -11.39 -3.22 -3.05
CA LEU A 428 -10.92 -4.32 -3.88
C LEU A 428 -11.71 -5.62 -3.65
N LEU A 429 -12.06 -5.93 -2.40
CA LEU A 429 -12.94 -7.07 -2.10
C LEU A 429 -14.33 -6.90 -2.72
N GLY A 430 -14.88 -5.68 -2.75
CA GLY A 430 -16.14 -5.33 -3.43
C GLY A 430 -16.03 -5.45 -4.95
N GLU A 431 -14.94 -5.01 -5.55
CA GLU A 431 -14.67 -5.18 -6.99
C GLU A 431 -14.61 -6.65 -7.38
N LEU A 432 -14.10 -7.52 -6.50
CA LEU A 432 -14.10 -8.97 -6.66
C LEU A 432 -15.47 -9.62 -6.37
N GLY A 433 -16.47 -8.86 -5.97
CA GLY A 433 -17.87 -9.31 -5.87
C GLY A 433 -18.46 -9.41 -4.48
N ALA A 434 -17.71 -9.13 -3.42
CA ALA A 434 -18.25 -9.13 -2.07
C ALA A 434 -19.24 -7.97 -1.84
N THR A 435 -20.23 -8.17 -0.97
CA THR A 435 -21.04 -7.06 -0.45
C THR A 435 -20.28 -6.37 0.66
N VAL A 436 -19.89 -5.11 0.47
CA VAL A 436 -19.13 -4.35 1.47
C VAL A 436 -20.04 -3.39 2.23
N LEU A 437 -20.06 -3.52 3.54
CA LEU A 437 -20.74 -2.63 4.48
C LEU A 437 -19.68 -1.74 5.14
N LYS A 438 -19.64 -0.45 4.76
CA LYS A 438 -18.75 0.54 5.34
C LYS A 438 -19.42 1.16 6.55
N MET A 439 -18.81 1.01 7.72
CA MET A 439 -19.35 1.59 8.95
C MET A 439 -18.44 2.70 9.45
N ASP A 440 -18.98 3.91 9.48
CA ASP A 440 -18.30 5.13 9.92
C ASP A 440 -18.89 5.69 11.21
N THR A 441 -18.10 6.52 11.89
CA THR A 441 -18.56 7.27 13.07
C THR A 441 -19.41 8.47 12.67
N THR A 442 -20.36 8.83 13.53
CA THR A 442 -21.14 10.06 13.38
C THR A 442 -20.33 11.34 13.68
N GLN A 443 -19.15 11.21 14.27
CA GLN A 443 -18.26 12.32 14.63
C GLN A 443 -16.81 11.98 14.29
N PRO A 444 -16.40 12.20 13.03
CA PRO A 444 -15.03 11.90 12.61
C PRO A 444 -14.03 12.93 13.15
N ASP A 445 -12.88 12.44 13.62
CA ASP A 445 -11.73 13.28 14.02
C ASP A 445 -10.76 13.54 12.86
N HIS A 446 -10.90 12.78 11.77
CA HIS A 446 -10.08 12.94 10.57
C HIS A 446 -10.54 14.15 9.76
N GLN A 447 -9.60 14.79 9.08
CA GLN A 447 -9.90 15.92 8.21
C GLN A 447 -10.68 15.50 6.95
N PRO A 448 -11.50 16.42 6.37
CA PRO A 448 -12.33 16.14 5.19
C PRO A 448 -11.54 15.64 3.97
N LEU A 449 -10.28 16.03 3.81
CA LEU A 449 -9.45 15.53 2.73
C LEU A 449 -9.42 13.99 2.69
N VAL A 450 -9.28 13.35 3.84
CA VAL A 450 -9.16 11.88 3.90
C VAL A 450 -10.49 11.16 4.09
N THR A 451 -11.52 11.81 4.57
CA THR A 451 -12.85 11.19 4.79
C THR A 451 -13.84 11.48 3.68
N VAL A 452 -13.81 12.68 3.12
CA VAL A 452 -14.76 13.11 2.07
C VAL A 452 -14.10 12.99 0.70
N VAL A 453 -12.93 13.61 0.52
CA VAL A 453 -12.29 13.68 -0.80
C VAL A 453 -11.72 12.31 -1.21
N TRP A 454 -10.87 11.70 -0.38
CA TRP A 454 -10.37 10.35 -0.65
C TRP A 454 -11.44 9.28 -0.49
N GLY A 455 -12.39 9.47 0.42
CA GLY A 455 -13.54 8.58 0.60
C GLY A 455 -14.42 8.47 -0.65
N ALA A 456 -14.56 9.55 -1.43
CA ALA A 456 -15.30 9.52 -2.68
C ALA A 456 -14.78 8.47 -3.67
N GLU A 457 -13.50 8.13 -3.60
CA GLU A 457 -12.89 7.08 -4.42
C GLU A 457 -12.78 5.75 -3.64
N ALA A 458 -12.21 5.77 -2.44
CA ALA A 458 -11.91 4.56 -1.67
C ALA A 458 -13.16 3.80 -1.18
N ASP A 459 -14.32 4.47 -1.14
CA ASP A 459 -15.57 3.87 -0.68
C ASP A 459 -16.59 3.59 -1.81
N GLN A 460 -16.14 3.66 -3.07
CA GLN A 460 -17.00 3.34 -4.21
C GLN A 460 -17.56 1.91 -4.12
N GLY A 461 -18.86 1.78 -4.45
CA GLY A 461 -19.55 0.49 -4.46
C GLY A 461 -19.90 -0.09 -3.10
N LYS A 462 -19.56 0.57 -2.00
CA LYS A 462 -19.89 0.14 -0.64
C LYS A 462 -21.26 0.65 -0.19
N LYS A 463 -21.87 -0.04 0.76
CA LYS A 463 -23.08 0.41 1.45
C LYS A 463 -22.69 1.08 2.76
N SER A 464 -23.02 2.36 2.93
CA SER A 464 -22.61 3.16 4.08
C SER A 464 -23.57 2.99 5.27
N ILE A 465 -23.01 2.90 6.46
CA ILE A 465 -23.69 2.85 7.75
C ILE A 465 -23.01 3.86 8.67
N LEU A 466 -23.79 4.73 9.33
CA LEU A 466 -23.28 5.60 10.38
C LEU A 466 -23.73 5.11 11.75
N ALA A 467 -22.78 4.92 12.67
CA ALA A 467 -23.10 4.54 14.04
C ALA A 467 -22.13 5.14 15.06
N ASP A 468 -22.64 5.56 16.19
CA ASP A 468 -21.82 6.01 17.31
C ASP A 468 -21.47 4.83 18.23
N LEU A 469 -20.26 4.31 18.09
CA LEU A 469 -19.76 3.17 18.89
C LEU A 469 -19.55 3.49 20.39
N ARG A 470 -19.73 4.74 20.79
CA ARG A 470 -19.74 5.13 22.21
C ARG A 470 -21.08 4.80 22.90
N THR A 471 -22.13 4.59 22.10
CA THR A 471 -23.47 4.23 22.57
C THR A 471 -23.66 2.71 22.64
N ILE A 472 -24.60 2.26 23.49
CA ILE A 472 -24.98 0.84 23.60
C ILE A 472 -25.58 0.37 22.27
N GLU A 473 -26.41 1.18 21.63
CA GLU A 473 -27.07 0.89 20.35
C GLU A 473 -26.08 0.72 19.23
N GLY A 474 -25.08 1.62 19.12
CA GLY A 474 -24.02 1.52 18.13
C GLY A 474 -23.19 0.24 18.30
N ARG A 475 -22.87 -0.14 19.52
CA ARG A 475 -22.19 -1.40 19.81
C ARG A 475 -23.02 -2.64 19.47
N LYS A 476 -24.32 -2.63 19.74
CA LYS A 476 -25.24 -3.71 19.32
C LYS A 476 -25.28 -3.86 17.80
N ILE A 477 -25.33 -2.73 17.07
CA ILE A 477 -25.26 -2.73 15.59
C ILE A 477 -23.93 -3.36 15.12
N LEU A 478 -22.79 -2.95 15.70
CA LEU A 478 -21.49 -3.51 15.37
C LEU A 478 -21.47 -5.03 15.58
N THR A 479 -21.89 -5.52 16.76
CA THR A 479 -21.93 -6.96 17.08
C THR A 479 -22.82 -7.74 16.08
N MET A 480 -23.98 -7.17 15.74
CA MET A 480 -24.90 -7.79 14.77
C MET A 480 -24.26 -7.88 13.36
N LEU A 481 -23.53 -6.86 12.93
CA LEU A 481 -22.87 -6.83 11.62
C LEU A 481 -21.67 -7.79 11.58
N VAL A 482 -20.87 -7.84 12.65
CA VAL A 482 -19.76 -8.81 12.79
C VAL A 482 -20.29 -10.24 12.73
N GLY A 483 -21.43 -10.53 13.40
CA GLY A 483 -22.05 -11.87 13.36
C GLY A 483 -22.49 -12.32 11.96
N ARG A 484 -22.56 -11.42 10.97
CA ARG A 484 -22.95 -11.70 9.59
C ARG A 484 -21.82 -11.55 8.57
N ALA A 485 -20.67 -11.03 9.00
CA ALA A 485 -19.55 -10.76 8.11
C ALA A 485 -18.67 -11.99 7.91
N ASP A 486 -18.25 -12.26 6.70
CA ASP A 486 -17.19 -13.22 6.41
C ASP A 486 -15.80 -12.63 6.66
N ILE A 487 -15.65 -11.32 6.43
CA ILE A 487 -14.41 -10.57 6.57
C ILE A 487 -14.69 -9.27 7.32
N VAL A 488 -13.85 -8.94 8.31
CA VAL A 488 -13.91 -7.65 9.04
C VAL A 488 -12.59 -6.93 8.87
N VAL A 489 -12.61 -5.77 8.20
CA VAL A 489 -11.43 -4.96 7.90
C VAL A 489 -11.30 -3.82 8.90
N MET A 490 -10.12 -3.69 9.51
CA MET A 490 -9.80 -2.66 10.50
C MET A 490 -8.40 -2.10 10.24
N ASN A 491 -8.22 -0.79 10.41
CA ASN A 491 -6.89 -0.15 10.38
C ASN A 491 -6.55 0.55 11.71
N ALA A 492 -6.91 -0.08 12.80
CA ALA A 492 -6.61 0.38 14.16
C ALA A 492 -5.33 -0.27 14.71
N THR A 493 -4.64 0.45 15.60
CA THR A 493 -3.59 -0.13 16.45
C THR A 493 -4.15 -1.23 17.35
N ASP A 494 -3.30 -2.05 17.99
CA ASP A 494 -3.78 -3.10 18.90
C ASP A 494 -4.58 -2.52 20.06
N SER A 495 -4.17 -1.35 20.57
CA SER A 495 -4.94 -0.61 21.57
C SER A 495 -6.31 -0.17 21.03
N GLY A 496 -6.37 0.24 19.77
CA GLY A 496 -7.60 0.59 19.07
C GLY A 496 -8.53 -0.62 18.89
N VAL A 497 -8.00 -1.76 18.45
CA VAL A 497 -8.74 -3.01 18.28
C VAL A 497 -9.32 -3.48 19.62
N ARG A 498 -8.55 -3.40 20.71
CA ARG A 498 -9.04 -3.70 22.07
C ARG A 498 -10.19 -2.76 22.48
N ARG A 499 -10.09 -1.46 22.20
CA ARG A 499 -11.17 -0.49 22.49
C ARG A 499 -12.45 -0.77 21.68
N LEU A 500 -12.32 -1.28 20.47
CA LEU A 500 -13.45 -1.70 19.65
C LEU A 500 -14.12 -2.97 20.19
N GLY A 501 -13.41 -3.77 20.99
CA GLY A 501 -13.88 -5.09 21.45
C GLY A 501 -13.83 -6.13 20.33
N LEU A 502 -12.83 -6.04 19.45
CA LEU A 502 -12.68 -6.88 18.27
C LEU A 502 -11.27 -7.49 18.16
N THR A 503 -10.64 -7.84 19.30
CA THR A 503 -9.44 -8.69 19.24
C THR A 503 -9.78 -10.01 18.52
N ALA A 504 -8.78 -10.78 18.11
CA ALA A 504 -9.04 -12.03 17.41
C ALA A 504 -9.94 -12.97 18.22
N GLU A 505 -9.72 -13.03 19.53
CA GLU A 505 -10.52 -13.82 20.47
C GLU A 505 -11.98 -13.32 20.51
N GLN A 506 -12.16 -12.01 20.72
CA GLN A 506 -13.48 -11.38 20.80
C GLN A 506 -14.24 -11.45 19.47
N LEU A 507 -13.54 -11.28 18.33
CA LEU A 507 -14.12 -11.46 16.99
C LEU A 507 -14.67 -12.88 16.84
N HIS A 508 -13.87 -13.89 17.19
CA HIS A 508 -14.24 -15.28 17.03
C HIS A 508 -15.27 -15.75 18.08
N GLU A 509 -15.38 -15.08 19.23
CA GLU A 509 -16.51 -15.28 20.16
C GLU A 509 -17.84 -14.83 19.55
N ILE A 510 -17.84 -13.72 18.79
CA ILE A 510 -19.05 -13.23 18.10
C ILE A 510 -19.33 -14.06 16.84
N ASN A 511 -18.31 -14.34 16.05
CA ASN A 511 -18.42 -15.06 14.78
C ASN A 511 -17.17 -15.92 14.52
N PRO A 512 -17.21 -17.22 14.85
CA PRO A 512 -16.06 -18.12 14.66
C PRO A 512 -15.54 -18.20 13.22
N ARG A 513 -16.40 -17.94 12.22
CA ARG A 513 -16.06 -17.99 10.80
C ARG A 513 -15.40 -16.70 10.29
N ALA A 514 -15.52 -15.59 11.02
CA ALA A 514 -15.05 -14.30 10.55
C ALA A 514 -13.51 -14.28 10.36
N ILE A 515 -13.07 -13.70 9.29
CA ILE A 515 -11.66 -13.38 9.04
C ILE A 515 -11.43 -11.94 9.47
N GLY A 516 -10.63 -11.74 10.52
CA GLY A 516 -10.19 -10.42 10.95
C GLY A 516 -9.00 -9.95 10.10
N VAL A 517 -9.11 -8.81 9.44
CA VAL A 517 -8.04 -8.18 8.67
C VAL A 517 -7.59 -6.92 9.40
N GLN A 518 -6.39 -6.95 9.97
CA GLN A 518 -5.81 -5.78 10.60
C GLN A 518 -4.75 -5.14 9.67
N ILE A 519 -5.01 -3.90 9.29
CA ILE A 519 -4.06 -3.06 8.55
C ILE A 519 -3.37 -2.14 9.54
N SER A 520 -2.06 -2.25 9.65
CA SER A 520 -1.24 -1.53 10.63
C SER A 520 -0.14 -0.72 9.93
N ALA A 521 0.59 0.09 10.69
CA ALA A 521 1.72 0.82 10.13
C ALA A 521 2.98 -0.05 10.05
N PHE A 522 3.35 -0.73 11.16
CA PHE A 522 4.68 -1.31 11.33
C PHE A 522 4.70 -2.82 11.61
N LYS A 523 3.55 -3.50 11.62
CA LYS A 523 3.52 -4.93 11.87
C LYS A 523 4.17 -5.75 10.75
N GLY A 524 4.76 -6.84 11.15
CA GLY A 524 5.22 -7.92 10.27
C GLY A 524 4.72 -9.26 10.80
N ALA A 525 5.40 -10.34 10.42
CA ALA A 525 5.05 -11.68 10.87
C ALA A 525 5.30 -11.92 12.37
N ARG A 526 6.07 -11.06 13.03
CA ARG A 526 6.41 -11.17 14.46
C ARG A 526 6.18 -9.85 15.20
N PRO A 527 5.97 -9.86 16.52
CA PRO A 527 5.95 -8.64 17.33
C PRO A 527 7.29 -7.91 17.33
N SER A 528 7.26 -6.58 17.38
CA SER A 528 8.43 -5.73 17.53
C SER A 528 8.10 -4.50 18.39
N SER A 529 9.11 -3.71 18.74
CA SER A 529 8.95 -2.45 19.47
C SER A 529 8.11 -1.39 18.74
N HIS A 530 7.86 -1.59 17.44
CA HIS A 530 7.10 -0.67 16.60
C HIS A 530 5.69 -1.17 16.25
N SER A 531 5.34 -2.41 16.60
CA SER A 531 4.09 -3.07 16.14
C SER A 531 2.81 -2.31 16.47
N ASP A 532 2.75 -1.59 17.60
CA ASP A 532 1.56 -0.82 18.03
C ASP A 532 1.70 0.70 17.79
N ARG A 533 2.74 1.14 17.06
CA ARG A 533 2.89 2.56 16.72
C ARG A 533 1.91 2.96 15.61
N PRO A 534 1.28 4.13 15.71
CA PRO A 534 0.48 4.68 14.63
C PRO A 534 1.38 5.15 13.49
N GLY A 535 0.86 5.13 12.25
CA GLY A 535 1.58 5.64 11.09
C GLY A 535 0.67 5.83 9.89
N TYR A 536 1.18 6.60 8.94
CA TYR A 536 0.55 6.93 7.66
C TYR A 536 1.57 6.78 6.54
N ASP A 537 1.12 6.74 5.29
CA ASP A 537 1.96 6.58 4.11
C ASP A 537 3.25 7.44 4.14
N PRO A 538 3.21 8.77 4.32
CA PRO A 538 4.43 9.58 4.30
C PRO A 538 5.45 9.16 5.35
N LEU A 539 4.98 8.70 6.52
CA LEU A 539 5.84 8.23 7.58
C LEU A 539 6.63 6.99 7.16
N LEU A 540 5.96 6.05 6.49
CA LEU A 540 6.60 4.82 6.04
C LEU A 540 7.50 5.05 4.83
N GLN A 541 7.18 6.00 3.96
CA GLN A 541 8.09 6.44 2.91
C GLN A 541 9.40 7.00 3.51
N ALA A 542 9.30 7.76 4.62
CA ALA A 542 10.46 8.26 5.34
C ALA A 542 11.26 7.13 6.01
N ALA A 543 10.59 6.25 6.76
CA ALA A 543 11.23 5.19 7.53
C ALA A 543 11.86 4.06 6.69
N THR A 544 11.39 3.83 5.46
CA THR A 544 11.85 2.72 4.60
C THR A 544 12.76 3.15 3.46
N GLY A 545 13.04 4.45 3.31
CA GLY A 545 13.98 4.95 2.31
C GLY A 545 13.35 5.33 0.97
N ILE A 546 12.02 5.33 0.81
CA ILE A 546 11.37 5.81 -0.42
C ILE A 546 11.67 7.30 -0.63
N MET A 547 11.52 8.12 0.42
CA MET A 547 11.73 9.56 0.33
C MET A 547 13.18 9.93 -0.01
N THR A 548 14.16 9.20 0.51
CA THR A 548 15.58 9.43 0.21
C THR A 548 15.96 8.94 -1.17
N ARG A 549 15.29 7.90 -1.67
CA ARG A 549 15.48 7.38 -3.04
C ARG A 549 14.85 8.30 -4.09
N PHE A 550 13.69 8.85 -3.80
CA PHE A 550 13.01 9.82 -4.65
C PHE A 550 13.67 11.21 -4.58
N GLY A 551 14.20 11.58 -3.41
CA GLY A 551 14.97 12.79 -3.14
C GLY A 551 16.42 12.50 -2.76
N SER A 552 16.84 12.98 -1.58
CA SER A 552 18.14 12.72 -0.96
C SER A 552 18.00 12.63 0.56
N SER A 553 19.09 12.28 1.27
CA SER A 553 19.09 12.29 2.75
C SER A 553 18.93 13.69 3.34
N ASP A 554 19.37 14.73 2.63
CA ASP A 554 19.25 16.13 3.04
C ASP A 554 17.99 16.81 2.53
N MET A 555 17.38 16.25 1.47
CA MET A 555 16.13 16.71 0.87
C MET A 555 15.26 15.49 0.55
N PRO A 556 14.72 14.81 1.57
CA PRO A 556 13.80 13.70 1.34
C PRO A 556 12.53 14.24 0.67
N LEU A 557 12.10 13.57 -0.40
CA LEU A 557 10.93 13.98 -1.17
C LEU A 557 9.85 12.91 -1.05
N LEU A 558 8.65 13.37 -0.69
CA LEU A 558 7.48 12.51 -0.70
C LEU A 558 7.17 12.08 -2.15
N HIS A 559 7.02 10.78 -2.38
CA HIS A 559 6.42 10.27 -3.60
C HIS A 559 4.92 10.53 -3.50
N GLY A 560 4.51 11.69 -3.98
CA GLY A 560 3.22 12.28 -3.64
C GLY A 560 2.05 11.85 -4.48
N ILE A 561 2.28 11.00 -5.50
CA ILE A 561 1.16 10.47 -6.26
C ILE A 561 0.47 9.42 -5.40
N ALA A 562 -0.71 9.80 -4.98
CA ALA A 562 -1.74 8.91 -4.48
C ALA A 562 -1.25 7.86 -3.49
N SER A 563 -0.42 8.28 -2.54
CA SER A 563 -0.08 7.35 -1.46
C SER A 563 0.43 6.01 -1.97
N CYS A 564 1.61 5.98 -2.57
CA CYS A 564 2.18 4.77 -3.19
C CYS A 564 2.23 3.57 -2.22
N VAL A 565 2.16 3.81 -0.92
CA VAL A 565 2.17 2.79 0.13
C VAL A 565 0.76 2.43 0.59
N ASP A 566 -0.16 3.40 0.76
CA ASP A 566 -1.50 3.16 1.29
C ASP A 566 -2.32 2.20 0.41
N TYR A 567 -2.41 2.46 -0.91
CA TYR A 567 -3.16 1.58 -1.81
C TYR A 567 -2.56 0.18 -1.87
N LEU A 568 -1.24 0.08 -1.94
CA LEU A 568 -0.57 -1.22 -1.94
C LEU A 568 -0.84 -1.99 -0.65
N THR A 569 -0.89 -1.29 0.50
CA THR A 569 -1.25 -1.89 1.79
C THR A 569 -2.68 -2.41 1.78
N GLY A 570 -3.61 -1.65 1.21
CA GLY A 570 -4.99 -2.09 1.04
C GLY A 570 -5.08 -3.36 0.17
N TYR A 571 -4.31 -3.42 -0.91
CA TYR A 571 -4.25 -4.60 -1.78
C TYR A 571 -3.61 -5.80 -1.09
N LEU A 572 -2.57 -5.59 -0.27
CA LEU A 572 -2.01 -6.64 0.58
C LEU A 572 -3.01 -7.12 1.64
N GLY A 573 -3.79 -6.22 2.23
CA GLY A 573 -4.88 -6.57 3.13
C GLY A 573 -5.95 -7.44 2.46
N ALA A 574 -6.33 -7.10 1.23
CA ALA A 574 -7.26 -7.91 0.43
C ALA A 574 -6.64 -9.27 0.06
N PHE A 575 -5.35 -9.31 -0.33
CA PHE A 575 -4.63 -10.56 -0.58
C PHE A 575 -4.60 -11.45 0.66
N ALA A 576 -4.31 -10.89 1.84
CA ALA A 576 -4.33 -11.63 3.10
C ALA A 576 -5.73 -12.18 3.41
N ALA A 577 -6.78 -11.37 3.23
CA ALA A 577 -8.16 -11.74 3.43
C ALA A 577 -8.59 -12.94 2.56
N VAL A 578 -8.34 -12.86 1.25
CA VAL A 578 -8.73 -13.93 0.32
C VAL A 578 -7.85 -15.17 0.45
N THR A 579 -6.60 -15.03 0.91
CA THR A 579 -5.72 -16.15 1.24
C THR A 579 -6.26 -16.95 2.43
N ALA A 580 -6.69 -16.27 3.49
CA ALA A 580 -7.34 -16.91 4.64
C ALA A 580 -8.72 -17.49 4.26
N LEU A 581 -9.49 -16.76 3.43
CA LEU A 581 -10.78 -17.22 2.93
C LEU A 581 -10.66 -18.53 2.13
N GLN A 582 -9.72 -18.58 1.19
CA GLN A 582 -9.45 -19.80 0.42
C GLN A 582 -9.06 -20.95 1.32
N ALA A 583 -8.22 -20.71 2.35
CA ALA A 583 -7.85 -21.75 3.31
C ALA A 583 -9.05 -22.24 4.12
N ARG A 584 -9.95 -21.34 4.55
CA ARG A 584 -11.21 -21.70 5.24
C ARG A 584 -12.09 -22.56 4.35
N GLU A 585 -12.37 -22.12 3.12
CA GLU A 585 -13.22 -22.87 2.20
C GLU A 585 -12.66 -24.27 1.87
N ARG A 586 -11.32 -24.37 1.73
CA ARG A 586 -10.66 -25.66 1.48
C ARG A 586 -10.74 -26.61 2.66
N ARG A 587 -10.64 -26.12 3.90
CA ARG A 587 -10.80 -26.94 5.10
C ARG A 587 -12.26 -27.42 5.28
N GLY A 588 -13.22 -26.66 4.76
CA GLY A 588 -14.64 -26.94 4.93
C GLY A 588 -15.11 -26.83 6.38
N ASP A 589 -14.38 -26.07 7.20
CA ASP A 589 -14.69 -25.84 8.61
C ASP A 589 -15.22 -24.42 8.88
N ASP A 590 -15.79 -24.24 10.07
CA ASP A 590 -16.34 -22.95 10.50
C ASP A 590 -15.32 -22.09 11.25
N ARG A 591 -14.04 -22.20 10.91
CA ARG A 591 -12.96 -21.45 11.55
C ARG A 591 -12.41 -20.37 10.64
N GLY A 592 -12.67 -19.12 11.02
CA GLY A 592 -12.00 -17.96 10.44
C GLY A 592 -10.53 -17.88 10.85
N ASP A 593 -9.89 -16.79 10.51
CA ASP A 593 -8.49 -16.52 10.84
C ASP A 593 -8.29 -15.02 11.14
N TRP A 594 -7.12 -14.68 11.62
CA TRP A 594 -6.69 -13.30 11.75
C TRP A 594 -5.50 -13.06 10.85
N VAL A 595 -5.55 -12.01 10.05
CA VAL A 595 -4.49 -11.66 9.11
C VAL A 595 -4.02 -10.23 9.31
N ASP A 596 -2.72 -10.02 9.10
CA ASP A 596 -2.08 -8.72 9.22
C ASP A 596 -1.44 -8.33 7.88
N ALA A 597 -1.66 -7.07 7.50
CA ALA A 597 -0.93 -6.36 6.45
C ALA A 597 -0.45 -5.01 7.00
N SER A 598 0.65 -4.47 6.47
CA SER A 598 1.17 -3.22 6.99
C SER A 598 1.72 -2.29 5.92
N LEU A 599 1.70 -0.99 6.26
CA LEU A 599 2.35 0.04 5.45
C LEU A 599 3.85 -0.25 5.27
N ALA A 600 4.51 -0.76 6.32
CA ALA A 600 5.93 -1.12 6.24
C ALA A 600 6.19 -2.28 5.26
N SER A 601 5.33 -3.30 5.23
CA SER A 601 5.42 -4.39 4.24
C SER A 601 5.20 -3.88 2.82
N ALA A 602 4.21 -3.01 2.61
CA ALA A 602 3.93 -2.42 1.31
C ALA A 602 5.09 -1.52 0.84
N ALA A 603 5.59 -0.65 1.72
CA ALA A 603 6.74 0.19 1.41
C ALA A 603 7.99 -0.65 1.08
N ALA A 604 8.25 -1.71 1.83
CA ALA A 604 9.32 -2.64 1.54
C ALA A 604 9.14 -3.30 0.16
N LEU A 605 7.93 -3.73 -0.17
CA LEU A 605 7.64 -4.39 -1.45
C LEU A 605 7.89 -3.48 -2.66
N THR A 606 7.66 -2.17 -2.57
CA THR A 606 8.01 -1.22 -3.63
C THR A 606 9.52 -1.15 -3.90
N HIS A 607 10.34 -1.49 -2.90
CA HIS A 607 11.79 -1.61 -3.02
C HIS A 607 12.27 -3.00 -3.49
N SER A 608 11.38 -3.92 -3.83
CA SER A 608 11.74 -5.32 -4.13
C SER A 608 12.82 -5.46 -5.20
N CYS A 609 12.79 -4.62 -6.24
CA CYS A 609 13.82 -4.59 -7.27
C CYS A 609 15.18 -4.04 -6.80
N PHE A 610 15.25 -3.43 -5.62
CA PHE A 610 16.48 -2.88 -5.02
C PHE A 610 16.98 -3.72 -3.83
N ASN A 611 16.38 -4.86 -3.58
CA ASN A 611 16.84 -5.82 -2.60
C ASN A 611 18.13 -6.53 -3.08
N ILE A 612 19.14 -5.74 -3.40
CA ILE A 612 20.34 -6.11 -4.10
C ILE A 612 21.52 -5.38 -3.48
N SER A 613 22.65 -6.06 -3.35
CA SER A 613 23.96 -5.48 -2.97
C SER A 613 24.63 -4.71 -4.12
N LEU A 614 23.90 -4.30 -5.16
CA LEU A 614 24.47 -3.50 -6.22
C LEU A 614 24.65 -2.03 -5.79
N PRO A 615 25.71 -1.36 -6.24
CA PRO A 615 25.80 0.07 -6.11
C PRO A 615 24.54 0.67 -6.73
N LEU A 616 23.83 1.48 -5.96
CA LEU A 616 22.64 2.18 -6.42
C LEU A 616 22.96 2.89 -7.74
N PRO A 617 22.08 2.81 -8.75
CA PRO A 617 22.25 3.64 -9.94
C PRO A 617 22.41 5.09 -9.47
N PRO A 618 23.26 5.88 -10.15
CA PRO A 618 23.51 7.26 -9.75
C PRO A 618 22.16 7.96 -9.59
N ARG A 619 21.93 8.52 -8.41
CA ARG A 619 20.69 9.23 -8.09
C ARG A 619 20.39 10.21 -9.20
N PRO A 620 19.18 10.21 -9.80
CA PRO A 620 18.82 11.30 -10.67
C PRO A 620 18.91 12.57 -9.81
N ASP A 621 19.85 13.46 -10.13
CA ASP A 621 19.95 14.75 -9.46
C ASP A 621 18.59 15.44 -9.61
N PRO A 622 17.83 15.62 -8.51
CA PRO A 622 16.54 16.27 -8.59
C PRO A 622 16.64 17.69 -9.18
N ARG A 623 17.86 18.24 -9.27
CA ARG A 623 18.17 19.53 -9.90
C ARG A 623 18.55 19.43 -11.39
N ARG A 624 18.82 18.24 -11.96
CA ARG A 624 19.14 18.09 -13.36
C ARG A 624 17.86 18.08 -14.21
N ARG A 625 17.72 19.05 -15.08
CA ARG A 625 16.70 19.05 -16.15
C ARG A 625 16.89 17.80 -17.02
N GLY A 626 15.83 17.03 -17.17
CA GLY A 626 15.62 15.83 -17.93
C GLY A 626 16.55 15.49 -19.11
N ARG A 627 17.79 15.09 -18.82
CA ARG A 627 18.71 14.44 -19.74
C ARG A 627 19.56 13.40 -19.02
N ALA A 628 18.93 12.51 -18.24
CA ALA A 628 19.55 11.24 -17.94
C ALA A 628 18.90 10.22 -18.86
N ARG A 629 19.56 9.82 -19.90
CA ARG A 629 19.17 8.66 -20.71
C ARG A 629 19.45 7.43 -19.85
N PRO A 630 18.46 6.57 -19.57
CA PRO A 630 18.75 5.18 -19.24
C PRO A 630 19.44 4.57 -20.46
N HIS A 631 20.43 3.75 -20.27
CA HIS A 631 20.98 2.95 -21.36
C HIS A 631 19.83 2.14 -21.98
N GLY A 632 19.47 2.49 -23.20
CA GLY A 632 18.69 1.63 -24.09
C GLY A 632 17.26 2.02 -24.44
N SER A 633 16.68 3.17 -24.03
CA SER A 633 15.33 3.53 -24.49
C SER A 633 15.28 4.90 -25.19
N THR A 634 14.77 4.85 -26.37
CA THR A 634 14.45 5.98 -27.23
C THR A 634 13.08 6.54 -26.91
N ILE A 635 13.02 7.89 -26.92
CA ILE A 635 11.86 8.74 -27.24
C ILE A 635 10.82 8.90 -26.12
N PHE A 636 10.90 10.04 -25.43
CA PHE A 636 9.73 10.68 -24.84
C PHE A 636 9.11 11.62 -25.91
N PRO A 637 7.78 11.56 -26.12
CA PRO A 637 7.12 12.59 -26.90
C PRO A 637 7.25 13.93 -26.17
N THR A 638 7.67 14.96 -26.89
CA THR A 638 7.74 16.33 -26.39
C THR A 638 6.33 16.79 -26.00
N ALA A 639 6.23 17.47 -24.86
CA ALA A 639 5.01 17.93 -24.20
C ALA A 639 4.13 18.92 -25.01
N GLY A 640 4.15 18.85 -26.33
CA GLY A 640 3.41 19.75 -27.22
C GLY A 640 2.05 19.26 -27.71
N SER A 641 1.65 18.02 -27.48
CA SER A 641 0.45 17.44 -28.09
C SER A 641 -0.52 16.69 -27.17
N LEU A 642 -0.28 16.64 -25.87
CA LEU A 642 -1.26 16.12 -24.94
C LEU A 642 -2.25 17.22 -24.57
N ARG A 643 -3.21 17.50 -25.46
CA ARG A 643 -4.50 18.06 -25.04
C ARG A 643 -5.09 17.05 -24.06
N ASN A 644 -5.29 17.52 -22.81
CA ASN A 644 -5.96 16.78 -21.74
C ASN A 644 -7.11 15.94 -22.30
N PRO A 645 -7.01 14.61 -22.43
CA PRO A 645 -8.19 13.82 -22.55
C PRO A 645 -8.83 13.89 -21.17
N ARG A 646 -10.02 14.47 -21.06
CA ARG A 646 -10.90 14.21 -19.95
C ARG A 646 -11.17 12.71 -19.97
N LEU A 647 -10.39 11.94 -19.24
CA LEU A 647 -10.67 10.55 -18.94
C LEU A 647 -11.94 10.56 -18.08
N THR A 648 -13.08 10.58 -18.73
CA THR A 648 -14.34 10.20 -18.12
C THR A 648 -14.26 8.70 -17.93
N TYR A 649 -13.82 8.26 -16.77
CA TYR A 649 -14.00 6.90 -16.33
C TYR A 649 -15.51 6.68 -16.16
N ARG A 650 -16.14 6.12 -17.19
CA ARG A 650 -17.44 5.48 -17.01
C ARG A 650 -17.16 4.12 -16.39
N ALA A 651 -17.43 4.01 -15.08
CA ALA A 651 -17.65 2.69 -14.50
C ALA A 651 -18.64 1.95 -15.40
N PRO A 652 -18.40 0.69 -15.77
CA PRO A 652 -19.39 -0.05 -16.51
C PRO A 652 -20.67 -0.06 -15.69
N LEU A 653 -21.68 0.65 -16.18
CA LEU A 653 -23.03 0.58 -15.65
C LEU A 653 -23.45 -0.88 -15.72
N LEU A 654 -23.82 -1.43 -14.60
CA LEU A 654 -24.45 -2.72 -14.45
C LEU A 654 -25.81 -2.64 -15.15
N ASP A 655 -25.94 -3.26 -16.32
CA ASP A 655 -27.15 -3.89 -16.79
C ASP A 655 -27.12 -5.37 -16.50
#